data_5508b503e2f210914105991ae78c3651
#
_entry.id   5508b503e2f210914105991ae78c3651
#
_cell.length_a   1.000
_cell.length_b   1.000
_cell.length_c   1.000
_cell.angle_alpha   90.00
_cell.angle_beta   90.00
_cell.angle_gamma   90.00
#
_symmetry.space_group_name_H-M   'P 1'
#
loop_
_entity.id
_entity.type
_entity.pdbx_description
1 polymer ?
#
loop_
_entity_poly.entity_id
_entity_poly.type
_entity_poly.pdbx_seq_one_letter_code
_entity_poly.pdbx_strand_id
1 'polypeptide(L)'
;MELLFQIVHFIDKHHKEINNKIRDKKVNKLKKESLNLACDTSRFDFKTTEEITEKTTIIGQERLASSMELGVDIPKDGYNIFALGPNETNRLSHIKQFLKGKAADKSTPPDICYTNNFDDRYKPKVLKLPAGRGTDLKKLMDHFLEDLVPTLRSSFETEEYQNRKQTLKNQLQEKQGQSFEDLQEKAQEKGLALIRTPAGFSFAPMKDGDLMDENDLKELPEEEQNRLEEETKKLQKELQKIIQKIPANQRKIRDKQKELDKEITTNAIRDLFKKIRKEFSELDNVQNFLNRVEKDIVDNVQKILSKPGQQQGQGNQLMQKAGGNQQVQKQPDSSQNPMLDRYKVNVLVDHKDTEGAPVIYEDNPSYKNLIGRVEYQSRMGALTTNFNLIKPGAFHKANGGYLILHARNVLMEPFAWEGLKRALKSGELKIESLGDSYSLISTVSLEPEPIDLDVKVVLIGQRMLYYLLCELEPEFQSLFKVEADFEDEIDRSDENHVLYAQLLAGLIEKNDLPHFHKDAVGRVIERSARMAGDSEKLSAKTEDIMDLLTESAHWATKNDHDIVQVSDVDKAIEQKQYRSGRLKDKIQESINRDYIFIDTEGEKTGQVNGLSVSMIGNSKFGRPNRITARVQLGKGEIVDIEREVEMGGPIHSKGVLILKGFLGERYAKKQPLSLSASIVFEQSYSNIDGDSASSAELYTLLSAIGKVPIRQNFGVTGSVNQHGKVQPIGGVNEKIEGFFDVCKKRELTGKQGVLIPKANEKNLMLRKDVIDAVEADKFYIYSVETVDEGMEILTGLEMGHPDKDGLYPEGTINRKVTDQLNQLADKRRAFSFTQNERN
;
A
#
# COMPACT_ATOMS: atom_id res chain seq x y z
N MET A 1 14.39 86.76 20.83
CA MET A 1 14.72 85.73 19.81
C MET A 1 14.78 84.35 20.36
N GLU A 2 15.34 84.15 21.53
CA GLU A 2 15.46 82.81 22.19
C GLU A 2 14.12 82.18 22.53
N LEU A 3 13.15 83.00 22.96
CA LEU A 3 11.79 82.50 23.26
C LEU A 3 10.99 82.05 21.99
N LEU A 4 11.23 82.70 20.87
CA LEU A 4 10.63 82.30 19.60
C LEU A 4 11.25 80.96 19.06
N PHE A 5 12.52 80.81 19.29
CA PHE A 5 13.23 79.57 18.88
C PHE A 5 12.75 78.37 19.74
N GLN A 6 12.55 78.57 21.03
CA GLN A 6 12.03 77.53 21.91
C GLN A 6 10.54 77.18 21.58
N ILE A 7 9.70 78.20 21.26
CA ILE A 7 8.33 77.96 20.82
C ILE A 7 8.25 77.21 19.49
N VAL A 8 9.04 77.61 18.51
CA VAL A 8 9.11 76.92 17.24
C VAL A 8 9.64 75.46 17.42
N HIS A 9 10.62 75.24 18.27
CA HIS A 9 11.14 73.88 18.55
C HIS A 9 10.10 73.06 19.33
N PHE A 10 9.37 73.65 20.27
CA PHE A 10 8.30 72.98 20.99
C PHE A 10 7.11 72.62 20.10
N ILE A 11 6.71 73.51 19.18
CA ILE A 11 5.66 73.32 18.17
C ILE A 11 6.08 72.26 17.20
N ASP A 12 7.33 72.29 16.73
CA ASP A 12 7.87 71.25 15.80
C ASP A 12 7.98 69.86 16.44
N LYS A 13 8.36 69.83 17.72
CA LYS A 13 8.39 68.58 18.51
C LYS A 13 7.01 68.01 18.79
N HIS A 14 6.06 68.86 19.16
CA HIS A 14 4.66 68.46 19.38
C HIS A 14 3.96 68.09 18.07
N HIS A 15 4.24 68.80 16.98
CA HIS A 15 3.72 68.44 15.66
C HIS A 15 4.27 67.09 15.20
N LYS A 16 5.56 66.79 15.44
CA LYS A 16 6.14 65.49 15.20
C LYS A 16 5.56 64.37 16.10
N GLU A 17 5.33 64.66 17.36
CA GLU A 17 4.70 63.68 18.29
C GLU A 17 3.19 63.43 17.96
N ILE A 18 2.44 64.47 17.54
CA ILE A 18 1.05 64.36 17.11
C ILE A 18 0.97 63.61 15.77
N ASN A 19 1.84 63.98 14.82
CA ASN A 19 1.92 63.27 13.54
C ASN A 19 2.36 61.81 13.70
N ASN A 20 3.26 61.48 14.61
CA ASN A 20 3.64 60.10 14.95
C ASN A 20 2.45 59.33 15.62
N LYS A 21 1.70 59.98 16.54
CA LYS A 21 0.52 59.35 17.16
C LYS A 21 -0.66 59.17 16.18
N ILE A 22 -0.84 60.07 15.20
CA ILE A 22 -1.83 59.95 14.13
C ILE A 22 -1.38 58.88 13.12
N ARG A 23 -0.08 58.75 12.86
CA ARG A 23 0.57 57.73 12.03
C ARG A 23 0.44 56.35 12.66
N ASP A 24 0.69 56.23 13.97
CA ASP A 24 0.56 54.95 14.69
C ASP A 24 -0.90 54.41 14.71
N LYS A 25 -1.89 55.26 14.55
CA LYS A 25 -3.30 54.87 14.39
C LYS A 25 -3.65 54.36 13.01
N LYS A 26 -2.88 54.65 11.96
CA LYS A 26 -3.09 54.20 10.57
C LYS A 26 -2.33 52.89 10.19
N VAL A 27 -1.33 52.50 10.98
CA VAL A 27 -0.50 51.35 10.70
C VAL A 27 -0.91 50.21 11.64
N ASN A 28 -1.35 49.10 11.07
CA ASN A 28 -1.75 47.90 11.79
C ASN A 28 -0.53 47.18 12.39
N LYS A 29 0.02 47.73 13.48
CA LYS A 29 1.02 47.07 14.32
C LYS A 29 0.32 45.97 15.13
N LEU A 30 0.72 44.71 14.93
CA LEU A 30 0.14 43.58 15.65
C LEU A 30 0.58 43.55 17.11
N LYS A 31 -0.35 43.19 17.99
CA LYS A 31 -0.10 43.02 19.42
C LYS A 31 0.08 41.55 19.74
N LYS A 32 0.62 41.25 20.92
CA LYS A 32 0.87 39.90 21.44
C LYS A 32 -0.32 38.93 21.21
N GLU A 33 -1.52 39.39 21.48
CA GLU A 33 -2.76 38.59 21.42
C GLU A 33 -3.05 38.06 20.00
N SER A 34 -2.56 38.77 18.97
CA SER A 34 -2.73 38.35 17.56
C SER A 34 -1.61 37.45 17.07
N LEU A 35 -0.54 37.20 17.84
CA LEU A 35 0.64 36.46 17.40
C LEU A 35 0.63 34.98 17.72
N ASN A 36 -0.19 34.60 18.65
CA ASN A 36 -0.43 33.22 19.08
C ASN A 36 -1.79 33.14 19.76
N LEU A 37 -2.63 32.25 19.31
CA LEU A 37 -3.88 31.94 20.00
C LEU A 37 -3.59 30.89 21.08
N ALA A 38 -3.48 31.32 22.35
CA ALA A 38 -3.27 30.41 23.46
C ALA A 38 -4.47 29.49 23.69
N CYS A 39 -4.22 28.28 24.19
CA CYS A 39 -5.27 27.36 24.61
C CYS A 39 -5.70 27.71 26.04
N ASP A 40 -6.99 28.00 26.23
CA ASP A 40 -7.56 28.25 27.56
C ASP A 40 -7.75 26.93 28.32
N THR A 41 -6.75 26.52 29.08
CA THR A 41 -6.74 25.27 29.86
C THR A 41 -7.64 25.34 31.11
N SER A 42 -8.21 26.52 31.47
CA SER A 42 -9.16 26.66 32.57
C SER A 42 -10.51 25.98 32.27
N ARG A 43 -10.80 25.74 30.97
CA ARG A 43 -12.02 25.07 30.50
C ARG A 43 -11.96 23.55 30.59
N PHE A 44 -10.80 22.97 30.89
CA PHE A 44 -10.68 21.53 31.07
C PHE A 44 -11.10 21.12 32.47
N ASP A 45 -12.02 20.14 32.55
CA ASP A 45 -12.56 19.63 33.82
C ASP A 45 -11.63 18.58 34.48
N PHE A 46 -10.44 18.39 33.93
CA PHE A 46 -9.43 17.45 34.41
C PHE A 46 -8.12 18.17 34.74
N LYS A 47 -7.31 17.58 35.63
CA LYS A 47 -5.95 18.04 35.93
C LYS A 47 -4.90 17.30 35.11
N THR A 48 -5.15 16.02 34.87
CA THR A 48 -4.26 15.15 34.08
C THR A 48 -5.07 14.31 33.10
N THR A 49 -4.41 13.82 32.04
CA THR A 49 -5.05 12.92 31.05
C THR A 49 -5.53 11.60 31.65
N GLU A 50 -5.10 11.21 32.85
CA GLU A 50 -5.58 10.03 33.57
C GLU A 50 -7.06 10.14 33.94
N GLU A 51 -7.50 11.36 34.26
CA GLU A 51 -8.87 11.65 34.70
C GLU A 51 -9.89 11.65 33.54
N ILE A 52 -9.43 11.62 32.29
CA ILE A 52 -10.30 11.61 31.10
C ILE A 52 -10.89 10.21 30.92
N THR A 53 -12.21 10.08 31.10
CA THR A 53 -12.93 8.80 30.95
C THR A 53 -13.30 8.47 29.51
N GLU A 54 -13.75 9.47 28.75
CA GLU A 54 -14.08 9.32 27.34
C GLU A 54 -12.83 9.51 26.52
N LYS A 55 -12.31 8.44 25.93
CA LYS A 55 -11.10 8.45 25.11
C LYS A 55 -11.43 8.09 23.68
N THR A 56 -10.81 8.76 22.74
CA THR A 56 -10.92 8.46 21.31
C THR A 56 -9.55 8.36 20.68
N THR A 57 -9.46 7.68 19.55
CA THR A 57 -8.23 7.64 18.73
C THR A 57 -8.40 8.36 17.39
N ILE A 58 -9.60 8.89 17.13
CA ILE A 58 -9.94 9.57 15.88
C ILE A 58 -10.90 10.72 16.14
N ILE A 59 -10.66 11.85 15.49
CA ILE A 59 -11.51 13.06 15.56
C ILE A 59 -11.60 13.71 14.17
N GLY A 60 -12.72 14.41 13.91
CA GLY A 60 -12.91 15.21 12.69
C GLY A 60 -12.89 14.42 11.39
N GLN A 61 -13.31 13.15 11.43
CA GLN A 61 -13.28 12.25 10.29
C GLN A 61 -14.70 11.81 9.86
N GLU A 62 -15.69 12.72 9.96
CA GLU A 62 -17.10 12.40 9.69
C GLU A 62 -17.31 12.00 8.23
N ARG A 63 -16.63 12.68 7.29
CA ARG A 63 -16.66 12.35 5.86
C ARG A 63 -16.09 10.97 5.59
N LEU A 64 -14.95 10.67 6.20
CA LEU A 64 -14.34 9.33 6.14
C LEU A 64 -15.31 8.27 6.66
N ALA A 65 -15.87 8.46 7.85
CA ALA A 65 -16.79 7.51 8.49
C ALA A 65 -18.00 7.24 7.59
N SER A 66 -18.65 8.28 7.06
CA SER A 66 -19.78 8.15 6.15
C SER A 66 -19.40 7.40 4.86
N SER A 67 -18.24 7.69 4.27
CA SER A 67 -17.75 6.97 3.08
C SER A 67 -17.45 5.50 3.37
N MET A 68 -16.80 5.23 4.49
CA MET A 68 -16.50 3.85 4.91
C MET A 68 -17.77 3.04 5.16
N GLU A 69 -18.79 3.63 5.82
CA GLU A 69 -20.09 2.99 6.02
C GLU A 69 -20.75 2.68 4.69
N LEU A 70 -20.84 3.64 3.79
CA LEU A 70 -21.41 3.45 2.46
C LEU A 70 -20.73 2.29 1.71
N GLY A 71 -19.40 2.23 1.73
CA GLY A 71 -18.63 1.18 1.05
C GLY A 71 -18.84 -0.21 1.64
N VAL A 72 -18.98 -0.29 2.96
CA VAL A 72 -19.21 -1.55 3.68
C VAL A 72 -20.65 -2.03 3.54
N ASP A 73 -21.63 -1.12 3.62
CA ASP A 73 -23.05 -1.45 3.68
C ASP A 73 -23.64 -1.79 2.30
N ILE A 74 -23.04 -1.34 1.20
CA ILE A 74 -23.50 -1.70 -0.15
C ILE A 74 -22.87 -3.03 -0.61
N PRO A 75 -23.66 -4.13 -0.68
CA PRO A 75 -23.15 -5.45 -1.05
C PRO A 75 -23.09 -5.65 -2.58
N LYS A 76 -22.71 -4.62 -3.33
CA LYS A 76 -22.62 -4.68 -4.80
C LYS A 76 -21.17 -4.62 -5.25
N ASP A 77 -20.89 -5.22 -6.41
CA ASP A 77 -19.59 -5.17 -7.07
C ASP A 77 -19.17 -3.75 -7.41
N GLY A 78 -17.88 -3.50 -7.32
CA GLY A 78 -17.30 -2.20 -7.59
C GLY A 78 -17.38 -1.19 -6.43
N TYR A 79 -18.13 -1.46 -5.36
CA TYR A 79 -18.14 -0.64 -4.15
C TYR A 79 -16.97 -0.97 -3.21
N ASN A 80 -15.79 -1.19 -3.79
CA ASN A 80 -14.56 -1.21 -3.03
C ASN A 80 -14.16 0.22 -2.66
N ILE A 81 -13.33 0.36 -1.64
CA ILE A 81 -12.99 1.64 -1.02
C ILE A 81 -11.55 2.01 -1.37
N PHE A 82 -11.32 3.27 -1.75
CA PHE A 82 -9.99 3.84 -1.75
C PHE A 82 -9.87 4.85 -0.61
N ALA A 83 -9.08 4.53 0.40
CA ALA A 83 -8.81 5.39 1.54
C ALA A 83 -7.59 6.26 1.25
N LEU A 84 -7.83 7.56 1.01
CA LEU A 84 -6.81 8.52 0.63
C LEU A 84 -6.54 9.53 1.74
N GLY A 85 -5.37 10.13 1.73
CA GLY A 85 -4.96 11.12 2.72
C GLY A 85 -3.43 11.14 2.93
N PRO A 86 -2.93 12.01 3.82
CA PRO A 86 -1.52 12.02 4.21
C PRO A 86 -1.09 10.74 4.92
N ASN A 87 0.19 10.40 4.83
CA ASN A 87 0.69 9.19 5.50
C ASN A 87 0.57 9.30 7.03
N GLU A 88 0.75 10.49 7.55
CA GLU A 88 0.85 10.83 8.98
C GLU A 88 -0.50 10.74 9.73
N THR A 89 -1.61 10.39 9.04
CA THR A 89 -2.95 10.23 9.65
C THR A 89 -3.23 8.84 10.20
N ASN A 90 -2.24 7.94 10.24
CA ASN A 90 -2.36 6.56 10.76
C ASN A 90 -3.55 5.76 10.17
N ARG A 91 -3.77 5.93 8.86
CA ARG A 91 -4.92 5.40 8.10
C ARG A 91 -5.16 3.90 8.32
N LEU A 92 -4.09 3.10 8.26
CA LEU A 92 -4.20 1.65 8.42
C LEU A 92 -4.82 1.25 9.77
N SER A 93 -4.42 1.91 10.86
CA SER A 93 -4.92 1.63 12.20
C SER A 93 -6.42 1.95 12.31
N HIS A 94 -6.82 3.12 11.80
CA HIS A 94 -8.21 3.56 11.82
C HIS A 94 -9.12 2.67 10.97
N ILE A 95 -8.69 2.35 9.74
CA ILE A 95 -9.43 1.44 8.85
C ILE A 95 -9.58 0.06 9.49
N LYS A 96 -8.50 -0.50 10.04
CA LYS A 96 -8.55 -1.79 10.74
C LYS A 96 -9.53 -1.78 11.91
N GLN A 97 -9.52 -0.73 12.72
CA GLN A 97 -10.41 -0.60 13.88
C GLN A 97 -11.88 -0.49 13.42
N PHE A 98 -12.17 0.35 12.43
CA PHE A 98 -13.50 0.50 11.86
C PHE A 98 -14.03 -0.82 11.29
N LEU A 99 -13.23 -1.48 10.45
CA LEU A 99 -13.63 -2.73 9.80
C LEU A 99 -13.80 -3.88 10.80
N LYS A 100 -12.97 -3.93 11.86
CA LYS A 100 -13.15 -4.93 12.93
C LYS A 100 -14.48 -4.75 13.67
N GLY A 101 -14.90 -3.51 13.94
CA GLY A 101 -16.22 -3.24 14.52
C GLY A 101 -17.34 -3.76 13.62
N LYS A 102 -17.32 -3.39 12.33
CA LYS A 102 -18.32 -3.87 11.35
C LYS A 102 -18.25 -5.38 11.07
N ALA A 103 -17.08 -5.98 11.18
CA ALA A 103 -16.86 -7.41 10.96
C ALA A 103 -17.46 -8.27 12.08
N ALA A 104 -17.45 -7.81 13.31
CA ALA A 104 -18.00 -8.51 14.46
C ALA A 104 -19.52 -8.77 14.34
N ASP A 105 -20.23 -7.88 13.62
CA ASP A 105 -21.68 -8.01 13.39
C ASP A 105 -22.05 -8.97 12.26
N LYS A 106 -21.05 -9.47 11.51
CA LYS A 106 -21.26 -10.41 10.38
C LYS A 106 -21.07 -11.86 10.80
N SER A 107 -21.70 -12.77 10.07
CA SER A 107 -21.48 -14.21 10.25
C SER A 107 -20.09 -14.62 9.79
N THR A 108 -19.47 -15.56 10.51
CA THR A 108 -18.21 -16.17 10.10
C THR A 108 -18.38 -16.95 8.79
N PRO A 109 -17.53 -16.72 7.77
CA PRO A 109 -17.63 -17.44 6.50
C PRO A 109 -17.22 -18.91 6.62
N PRO A 110 -17.55 -19.76 5.62
CA PRO A 110 -17.21 -21.17 5.63
C PRO A 110 -15.70 -21.40 5.43
N ASP A 111 -15.20 -22.51 6.01
CA ASP A 111 -13.88 -23.04 5.68
C ASP A 111 -13.81 -23.43 4.21
N ILE A 112 -12.63 -23.25 3.60
CA ILE A 112 -12.38 -23.60 2.21
C ILE A 112 -11.35 -24.72 2.17
N CYS A 113 -11.71 -25.85 1.56
CA CYS A 113 -10.82 -26.99 1.40
C CYS A 113 -10.72 -27.39 -0.08
N TYR A 114 -9.59 -27.96 -0.47
CA TYR A 114 -9.44 -28.68 -1.73
C TYR A 114 -9.32 -30.16 -1.48
N THR A 115 -9.99 -30.93 -2.33
CA THR A 115 -9.94 -32.39 -2.35
C THR A 115 -9.57 -32.91 -3.73
N ASN A 116 -9.09 -34.16 -3.80
CA ASN A 116 -8.82 -34.79 -5.08
C ASN A 116 -10.09 -34.95 -5.94
N ASN A 117 -9.95 -34.64 -7.21
CA ASN A 117 -10.96 -35.00 -8.19
C ASN A 117 -10.60 -36.38 -8.78
N PHE A 118 -11.40 -37.38 -8.46
CA PHE A 118 -11.16 -38.76 -8.90
C PHE A 118 -11.40 -38.99 -10.40
N ASP A 119 -12.10 -38.05 -11.06
CA ASP A 119 -12.31 -38.11 -12.52
C ASP A 119 -11.16 -37.46 -13.29
N ASP A 120 -10.61 -36.35 -12.77
CA ASP A 120 -9.46 -35.63 -13.34
C ASP A 120 -8.57 -35.07 -12.22
N ARG A 121 -7.44 -35.72 -11.97
CA ARG A 121 -6.49 -35.35 -10.90
C ARG A 121 -5.90 -33.94 -11.04
N TYR A 122 -5.98 -33.34 -12.23
CA TYR A 122 -5.44 -32.00 -12.48
C TYR A 122 -6.46 -30.90 -12.16
N LYS A 123 -7.73 -31.25 -11.87
CA LYS A 123 -8.82 -30.34 -11.52
C LYS A 123 -9.36 -30.62 -10.11
N PRO A 124 -8.58 -30.30 -9.05
CA PRO A 124 -9.03 -30.45 -7.67
C PRO A 124 -10.38 -29.77 -7.42
N LYS A 125 -11.19 -30.35 -6.55
CA LYS A 125 -12.53 -29.88 -6.22
C LYS A 125 -12.54 -29.07 -4.94
N VAL A 126 -13.33 -27.99 -4.94
CA VAL A 126 -13.61 -27.18 -3.75
C VAL A 126 -14.61 -27.90 -2.84
N LEU A 127 -14.34 -27.87 -1.55
CA LEU A 127 -15.24 -28.34 -0.51
C LEU A 127 -15.41 -27.20 0.52
N LYS A 128 -16.59 -26.56 0.55
CA LYS A 128 -16.95 -25.53 1.52
C LYS A 128 -17.62 -26.17 2.74
N LEU A 129 -17.15 -25.82 3.94
CA LEU A 129 -17.60 -26.40 5.22
C LEU A 129 -17.90 -25.26 6.22
N PRO A 130 -18.83 -25.44 7.17
CA PRO A 130 -18.97 -24.47 8.26
C PRO A 130 -17.63 -24.22 8.97
N ALA A 131 -17.47 -23.05 9.56
CA ALA A 131 -16.25 -22.62 10.24
C ALA A 131 -15.71 -23.65 11.24
N GLY A 132 -14.44 -24.00 11.17
CA GLY A 132 -13.75 -25.00 11.99
C GLY A 132 -13.96 -26.45 11.57
N ARG A 133 -14.99 -26.75 10.73
CA ARG A 133 -15.31 -28.13 10.32
C ARG A 133 -14.30 -28.69 9.29
N GLY A 134 -13.61 -27.81 8.57
CA GLY A 134 -12.56 -28.24 7.62
C GLY A 134 -11.38 -28.92 8.32
N THR A 135 -10.93 -28.32 9.41
CA THR A 135 -9.87 -28.90 10.25
C THR A 135 -10.29 -30.20 10.94
N ASP A 136 -11.57 -30.30 11.38
CA ASP A 136 -12.10 -31.54 11.96
C ASP A 136 -12.15 -32.68 10.91
N LEU A 137 -12.65 -32.38 9.70
CA LEU A 137 -12.67 -33.34 8.60
C LEU A 137 -11.25 -33.82 8.26
N LYS A 138 -10.30 -32.90 8.17
CA LYS A 138 -8.90 -33.24 7.90
C LYS A 138 -8.34 -34.19 8.95
N LYS A 139 -8.52 -33.91 10.26
CA LYS A 139 -8.06 -34.76 11.35
C LYS A 139 -8.68 -36.17 11.28
N LEU A 140 -9.97 -36.25 11.03
CA LEU A 140 -10.65 -37.57 10.91
C LEU A 140 -10.19 -38.34 9.69
N MET A 141 -9.94 -37.67 8.56
CA MET A 141 -9.39 -38.30 7.37
C MET A 141 -7.93 -38.72 7.56
N ASP A 142 -7.11 -37.95 8.25
CA ASP A 142 -5.72 -38.33 8.57
C ASP A 142 -5.71 -39.60 9.44
N HIS A 143 -6.53 -39.71 10.50
CA HIS A 143 -6.68 -40.92 11.30
C HIS A 143 -7.23 -42.10 10.50
N PHE A 144 -8.24 -41.85 9.64
CA PHE A 144 -8.73 -42.89 8.74
C PHE A 144 -7.62 -43.45 7.85
N LEU A 145 -6.73 -42.63 7.33
CA LEU A 145 -5.62 -43.05 6.48
C LEU A 145 -4.54 -43.83 7.24
N GLU A 146 -4.31 -43.50 8.51
CA GLU A 146 -3.41 -44.28 9.40
C GLU A 146 -3.93 -45.69 9.62
N ASP A 147 -5.25 -45.87 9.82
CA ASP A 147 -5.89 -47.13 10.09
C ASP A 147 -6.18 -47.96 8.82
N LEU A 148 -6.29 -47.31 7.66
CA LEU A 148 -6.73 -47.91 6.41
C LEU A 148 -5.88 -49.10 5.96
N VAL A 149 -4.55 -48.90 5.87
CA VAL A 149 -3.66 -49.93 5.35
C VAL A 149 -3.53 -51.14 6.31
N PRO A 150 -3.39 -50.96 7.64
CA PRO A 150 -3.44 -52.05 8.60
C PRO A 150 -4.72 -52.85 8.52
N THR A 151 -5.90 -52.18 8.49
CA THR A 151 -7.22 -52.82 8.42
C THR A 151 -7.37 -53.65 7.15
N LEU A 152 -7.01 -53.04 5.98
CA LEU A 152 -7.05 -53.80 4.72
C LEU A 152 -6.13 -55.00 4.74
N ARG A 153 -4.89 -54.90 5.18
CA ARG A 153 -3.95 -56.04 5.29
C ARG A 153 -4.51 -57.13 6.13
N SER A 154 -4.99 -56.84 7.35
CA SER A 154 -5.61 -57.82 8.24
C SER A 154 -6.77 -58.53 7.57
N SER A 155 -7.67 -57.79 6.86
CA SER A 155 -8.84 -58.38 6.19
C SER A 155 -8.47 -59.29 5.02
N PHE A 156 -7.40 -58.98 4.30
CA PHE A 156 -6.89 -59.82 3.20
C PHE A 156 -5.99 -61.01 3.68
N GLU A 157 -5.59 -61.00 4.94
CA GLU A 157 -4.85 -62.10 5.59
C GLU A 157 -5.76 -63.10 6.32
N THR A 158 -7.09 -62.85 6.42
CA THR A 158 -8.02 -63.73 7.08
C THR A 158 -8.12 -65.10 6.39
N GLU A 159 -8.31 -66.18 7.20
CA GLU A 159 -8.48 -67.53 6.67
C GLU A 159 -9.66 -67.58 5.70
N GLU A 160 -10.77 -66.89 5.99
CA GLU A 160 -11.96 -66.86 5.13
C GLU A 160 -11.62 -66.32 3.73
N TYR A 161 -10.95 -65.16 3.61
CA TYR A 161 -10.55 -64.62 2.28
C TYR A 161 -9.59 -65.56 1.55
N GLN A 162 -8.60 -66.10 2.25
CA GLN A 162 -7.62 -67.00 1.63
C GLN A 162 -8.27 -68.29 1.13
N ASN A 163 -9.21 -68.85 1.92
CA ASN A 163 -9.98 -70.05 1.52
C ASN A 163 -10.86 -69.74 0.29
N ARG A 164 -11.62 -68.63 0.29
CA ARG A 164 -12.45 -68.24 -0.87
C ARG A 164 -11.60 -68.00 -2.12
N LYS A 165 -10.46 -67.37 -1.99
CA LYS A 165 -9.51 -67.17 -3.08
C LYS A 165 -8.92 -68.47 -3.61
N GLN A 166 -8.54 -69.40 -2.74
CA GLN A 166 -8.01 -70.72 -3.12
C GLN A 166 -9.14 -71.57 -3.80
N THR A 167 -10.36 -71.53 -3.33
CA THR A 167 -11.50 -72.20 -3.94
C THR A 167 -11.74 -71.70 -5.39
N LEU A 168 -11.67 -70.39 -5.63
CA LEU A 168 -11.78 -69.84 -6.97
C LEU A 168 -10.63 -70.29 -7.89
N LYS A 169 -9.43 -70.39 -7.34
CA LYS A 169 -8.27 -70.88 -8.08
C LYS A 169 -8.35 -72.40 -8.40
N ASN A 170 -8.80 -73.19 -7.40
CA ASN A 170 -9.01 -74.64 -7.57
C ASN A 170 -10.10 -74.92 -8.61
N GLN A 171 -11.24 -74.19 -8.59
CA GLN A 171 -12.28 -74.28 -9.60
C GLN A 171 -11.80 -74.08 -11.03
N LEU A 172 -10.77 -73.22 -11.23
CA LEU A 172 -10.15 -73.04 -12.53
C LEU A 172 -9.33 -74.28 -12.93
N GLN A 173 -8.50 -74.73 -11.98
CA GLN A 173 -7.61 -75.90 -12.21
C GLN A 173 -8.40 -77.15 -12.52
N GLU A 174 -9.46 -77.43 -11.74
CA GLU A 174 -10.37 -78.56 -11.95
C GLU A 174 -11.05 -78.50 -13.32
N LYS A 175 -11.65 -77.33 -13.69
CA LYS A 175 -12.27 -77.16 -15.01
C LYS A 175 -11.32 -77.26 -16.20
N GLN A 176 -10.08 -76.81 -15.98
CA GLN A 176 -9.01 -77.04 -17.00
C GLN A 176 -8.54 -78.49 -17.04
N GLY A 177 -8.34 -79.10 -15.85
CA GLY A 177 -7.95 -80.53 -15.72
C GLY A 177 -8.97 -81.42 -16.36
N GLN A 178 -10.26 -81.35 -16.00
CA GLN A 178 -11.37 -82.11 -16.61
C GLN A 178 -11.37 -82.02 -18.11
N SER A 179 -11.25 -80.80 -18.70
CA SER A 179 -11.28 -80.61 -20.14
C SER A 179 -10.08 -81.27 -20.86
N PHE A 180 -8.94 -81.41 -20.19
CA PHE A 180 -7.80 -82.09 -20.70
C PHE A 180 -7.88 -83.59 -20.49
N GLU A 181 -8.43 -84.05 -19.34
CA GLU A 181 -8.69 -85.43 -19.04
C GLU A 181 -9.72 -86.05 -20.01
N ASP A 182 -10.86 -85.31 -20.22
CA ASP A 182 -11.90 -85.72 -21.19
C ASP A 182 -11.30 -85.87 -22.65
N LEU A 183 -10.40 -84.94 -22.99
CA LEU A 183 -9.73 -85.03 -24.30
C LEU A 183 -8.72 -86.15 -24.38
N GLN A 184 -8.02 -86.47 -23.30
CA GLN A 184 -7.06 -87.58 -23.18
C GLN A 184 -7.76 -88.90 -23.25
N GLU A 185 -8.94 -89.09 -22.54
CA GLU A 185 -9.74 -90.28 -22.63
C GLU A 185 -10.26 -90.53 -24.06
N LYS A 186 -10.74 -89.53 -24.73
CA LYS A 186 -11.17 -89.60 -26.13
C LYS A 186 -10.03 -89.92 -27.09
N ALA A 187 -8.85 -89.39 -26.79
CA ALA A 187 -7.68 -89.71 -27.58
C ALA A 187 -7.27 -91.20 -27.42
N GLN A 188 -7.30 -91.70 -26.16
CA GLN A 188 -7.01 -93.13 -25.88
C GLN A 188 -8.00 -94.08 -26.54
N GLU A 189 -9.31 -93.73 -26.50
CA GLU A 189 -10.37 -94.57 -27.17
C GLU A 189 -10.10 -94.70 -28.67
N LYS A 190 -9.35 -93.75 -29.26
CA LYS A 190 -9.07 -93.69 -30.69
C LYS A 190 -7.64 -94.13 -31.07
N GLY A 191 -6.94 -94.66 -30.08
CA GLY A 191 -5.55 -95.16 -30.29
C GLY A 191 -4.52 -94.04 -30.36
N LEU A 192 -4.77 -92.87 -29.71
CA LEU A 192 -3.88 -91.73 -29.70
C LEU A 192 -3.55 -91.34 -28.27
N ALA A 193 -2.31 -90.89 -27.96
CA ALA A 193 -1.95 -90.25 -26.69
C ALA A 193 -1.75 -88.74 -26.81
N LEU A 194 -2.22 -88.05 -25.83
CA LEU A 194 -1.94 -86.59 -25.68
C LEU A 194 -0.57 -86.47 -25.04
N ILE A 195 0.41 -85.94 -25.77
CA ILE A 195 1.78 -85.71 -25.27
C ILE A 195 2.12 -84.27 -25.16
N ARG A 196 2.98 -83.89 -24.16
CA ARG A 196 3.50 -82.54 -24.02
C ARG A 196 4.84 -82.42 -24.69
N THR A 197 4.90 -81.60 -25.71
CA THR A 197 6.17 -81.33 -26.46
C THR A 197 6.70 -79.94 -26.09
N PRO A 198 7.96 -79.57 -26.39
CA PRO A 198 8.50 -78.23 -26.21
C PRO A 198 7.70 -77.12 -26.92
N ALA A 199 6.97 -77.51 -27.99
CA ALA A 199 6.11 -76.62 -28.79
C ALA A 199 4.66 -76.52 -28.26
N GLY A 200 4.27 -77.28 -27.22
CA GLY A 200 2.94 -77.36 -26.65
C GLY A 200 2.39 -78.78 -26.55
N PHE A 201 1.06 -78.96 -26.58
CA PHE A 201 0.43 -80.27 -26.57
C PHE A 201 0.23 -80.77 -28.00
N SER A 202 0.50 -82.09 -28.23
CA SER A 202 0.32 -82.76 -29.51
C SER A 202 -0.22 -84.18 -29.28
N PHE A 203 -0.74 -84.78 -30.30
CA PHE A 203 -1.20 -86.16 -30.28
C PHE A 203 -0.23 -87.08 -30.99
N ALA A 204 0.09 -88.24 -30.39
CA ALA A 204 0.88 -89.29 -30.97
C ALA A 204 0.14 -90.61 -30.98
N PRO A 205 0.25 -91.41 -32.05
CA PRO A 205 -0.36 -92.75 -32.12
C PRO A 205 0.14 -93.68 -31.02
N MET A 206 -0.78 -94.58 -30.51
CA MET A 206 -0.45 -95.60 -29.49
C MET A 206 -0.89 -97.00 -29.94
N LYS A 207 -0.11 -98.03 -29.63
CA LYS A 207 -0.44 -99.49 -29.80
C LYS A 207 -0.11 -100.21 -28.51
N ASP A 208 -1.04 -101.00 -28.03
CA ASP A 208 -0.91 -101.81 -26.80
C ASP A 208 -0.43 -101.05 -25.54
N GLY A 209 -0.71 -99.64 -25.47
CA GLY A 209 -0.32 -98.79 -24.33
C GLY A 209 1.01 -98.04 -24.50
N ASP A 210 1.81 -98.30 -25.50
CA ASP A 210 3.05 -97.60 -25.78
C ASP A 210 2.93 -96.68 -27.00
N LEU A 211 3.77 -95.59 -27.01
CA LEU A 211 3.80 -94.61 -28.11
C LEU A 211 4.43 -95.21 -29.32
N MET A 212 3.82 -95.15 -30.46
CA MET A 212 4.36 -95.62 -31.73
C MET A 212 5.44 -94.68 -32.23
N ASP A 213 6.56 -95.28 -32.77
CA ASP A 213 7.53 -94.44 -33.50
C ASP A 213 7.17 -94.29 -35.01
N GLU A 214 7.96 -93.48 -35.74
CA GLU A 214 7.70 -93.25 -37.16
C GLU A 214 7.82 -94.56 -38.04
N ASN A 215 8.52 -95.59 -37.54
CA ASN A 215 8.65 -96.81 -38.27
C ASN A 215 7.44 -97.75 -38.07
N ASP A 216 7.00 -97.79 -36.79
CA ASP A 216 5.76 -98.54 -36.42
C ASP A 216 4.54 -97.95 -37.15
N LEU A 217 4.47 -96.61 -37.35
CA LEU A 217 3.35 -96.01 -38.08
C LEU A 217 3.34 -96.39 -39.58
N LYS A 218 4.52 -96.62 -40.23
CA LYS A 218 4.65 -97.00 -41.62
C LYS A 218 4.32 -98.42 -41.87
N GLU A 219 4.38 -99.31 -40.83
CA GLU A 219 4.00 -100.75 -40.95
C GLU A 219 2.49 -100.99 -40.84
N LEU A 220 1.69 -99.99 -40.48
CA LEU A 220 0.24 -100.07 -40.42
C LEU A 220 -0.39 -100.05 -41.85
N PRO A 221 -1.55 -100.74 -42.06
CA PRO A 221 -2.30 -100.66 -43.28
C PRO A 221 -2.68 -99.21 -43.63
N GLU A 222 -2.64 -98.86 -44.93
CA GLU A 222 -2.89 -97.50 -45.42
C GLU A 222 -4.27 -96.92 -44.94
N GLU A 223 -5.28 -97.72 -44.74
CA GLU A 223 -6.59 -97.41 -44.21
C GLU A 223 -6.51 -96.97 -42.71
N GLU A 224 -5.66 -97.64 -41.96
CA GLU A 224 -5.49 -97.33 -40.54
C GLU A 224 -4.61 -96.15 -40.28
N GLN A 225 -3.59 -95.91 -41.12
CA GLN A 225 -2.79 -94.66 -41.10
C GLN A 225 -3.69 -93.48 -41.43
N ASN A 226 -4.52 -93.49 -42.44
CA ASN A 226 -5.46 -92.45 -42.79
C ASN A 226 -6.51 -92.19 -41.69
N ARG A 227 -6.98 -93.21 -41.01
CA ARG A 227 -7.93 -93.12 -39.87
C ARG A 227 -7.30 -92.41 -38.70
N LEU A 228 -6.05 -92.73 -38.32
CA LEU A 228 -5.33 -92.12 -37.25
C LEU A 228 -4.99 -90.68 -37.54
N GLU A 229 -4.67 -90.34 -38.82
CA GLU A 229 -4.42 -88.99 -39.24
C GLU A 229 -5.69 -88.14 -39.22
N GLU A 230 -6.84 -88.66 -39.64
CA GLU A 230 -8.11 -87.96 -39.58
C GLU A 230 -8.54 -87.73 -38.11
N GLU A 231 -8.43 -88.71 -37.27
CA GLU A 231 -8.79 -88.57 -35.82
C GLU A 231 -7.81 -87.65 -35.12
N THR A 232 -6.52 -87.66 -35.47
CA THR A 232 -5.55 -86.67 -34.97
C THR A 232 -5.91 -85.26 -35.33
N LYS A 233 -6.32 -84.99 -36.62
CA LYS A 233 -6.82 -83.72 -37.05
C LYS A 233 -8.07 -83.23 -36.33
N LYS A 234 -8.98 -84.21 -35.98
CA LYS A 234 -10.23 -83.90 -35.21
C LYS A 234 -9.87 -83.50 -33.80
N LEU A 235 -9.04 -84.29 -33.11
CA LEU A 235 -8.63 -84.04 -31.75
C LEU A 235 -7.76 -82.78 -31.62
N GLN A 236 -6.92 -82.49 -32.61
CA GLN A 236 -6.15 -81.24 -32.64
C GLN A 236 -7.09 -80.01 -32.72
N LYS A 237 -8.22 -80.05 -33.49
CA LYS A 237 -9.21 -78.99 -33.47
C LYS A 237 -9.93 -78.84 -32.14
N GLU A 238 -10.22 -79.99 -31.45
CA GLU A 238 -10.79 -79.93 -30.10
C GLU A 238 -9.78 -79.38 -29.07
N LEU A 239 -8.53 -79.75 -29.12
CA LEU A 239 -7.44 -79.20 -28.32
C LEU A 239 -7.32 -77.71 -28.52
N GLN A 240 -7.33 -77.24 -29.78
CA GLN A 240 -7.27 -75.81 -30.10
C GLN A 240 -8.45 -75.03 -29.53
N LYS A 241 -9.65 -75.62 -29.55
CA LYS A 241 -10.87 -75.05 -28.92
C LYS A 241 -10.73 -74.92 -27.37
N ILE A 242 -10.11 -75.96 -26.72
CA ILE A 242 -9.84 -75.95 -25.28
C ILE A 242 -8.85 -74.88 -24.97
N ILE A 243 -7.69 -74.83 -25.74
CA ILE A 243 -6.69 -73.79 -25.55
C ILE A 243 -7.25 -72.38 -25.75
N GLN A 244 -8.11 -72.09 -26.73
CA GLN A 244 -8.77 -70.86 -26.98
C GLN A 244 -9.74 -70.40 -25.85
N LYS A 245 -10.32 -71.37 -25.09
CA LYS A 245 -11.19 -71.08 -23.91
C LYS A 245 -10.41 -70.72 -22.65
N ILE A 246 -9.13 -71.06 -22.53
CA ILE A 246 -8.31 -70.79 -21.33
C ILE A 246 -8.24 -69.31 -21.00
N PRO A 247 -7.91 -68.38 -21.95
CA PRO A 247 -7.88 -66.95 -21.65
C PRO A 247 -9.24 -66.40 -21.22
N ALA A 248 -10.32 -66.85 -21.78
CA ALA A 248 -11.66 -66.43 -21.41
C ALA A 248 -12.03 -66.87 -19.98
N ASN A 249 -11.70 -68.13 -19.60
CA ASN A 249 -11.90 -68.63 -18.26
C ASN A 249 -11.02 -67.88 -17.23
N GLN A 250 -9.77 -67.59 -17.58
CA GLN A 250 -8.86 -66.83 -16.75
C GLN A 250 -9.43 -65.40 -16.51
N ARG A 251 -10.03 -64.77 -17.55
CA ARG A 251 -10.68 -63.48 -17.38
C ARG A 251 -11.85 -63.57 -16.41
N LYS A 252 -12.76 -64.55 -16.56
CA LYS A 252 -13.91 -64.75 -15.67
C LYS A 252 -13.53 -64.93 -14.20
N ILE A 253 -12.43 -65.66 -13.94
CA ILE A 253 -11.95 -65.81 -12.55
C ILE A 253 -11.26 -64.57 -12.03
N ARG A 254 -10.50 -63.86 -12.85
CA ARG A 254 -9.97 -62.57 -12.49
C ARG A 254 -11.09 -61.56 -12.14
N ASP A 255 -12.20 -61.62 -12.87
CA ASP A 255 -13.36 -60.76 -12.59
C ASP A 255 -14.03 -61.18 -11.25
N LYS A 256 -14.20 -62.47 -11.01
CA LYS A 256 -14.71 -62.99 -9.71
C LYS A 256 -13.76 -62.67 -8.54
N GLN A 257 -12.44 -62.72 -8.75
CA GLN A 257 -11.50 -62.35 -7.74
C GLN A 257 -11.59 -60.85 -7.42
N LYS A 258 -11.78 -59.99 -8.46
CA LYS A 258 -12.03 -58.57 -8.26
C LYS A 258 -13.32 -58.31 -7.49
N GLU A 259 -14.39 -59.06 -7.73
CA GLU A 259 -15.67 -58.97 -6.99
C GLU A 259 -15.45 -59.34 -5.52
N LEU A 260 -14.75 -60.44 -5.24
CA LEU A 260 -14.35 -60.82 -3.90
C LEU A 260 -13.50 -59.74 -3.19
N ASP A 261 -12.48 -59.21 -3.89
CA ASP A 261 -11.65 -58.10 -3.38
C ASP A 261 -12.50 -56.89 -3.05
N LYS A 262 -13.48 -56.55 -3.86
CA LYS A 262 -14.43 -55.45 -3.64
C LYS A 262 -15.28 -55.68 -2.40
N GLU A 263 -15.88 -56.89 -2.28
CA GLU A 263 -16.70 -57.27 -1.12
C GLU A 263 -15.94 -57.17 0.19
N ILE A 264 -14.73 -57.75 0.26
CA ILE A 264 -13.88 -57.76 1.45
C ILE A 264 -13.42 -56.32 1.78
N THR A 265 -13.00 -55.55 0.79
CA THR A 265 -12.59 -54.15 0.97
C THR A 265 -13.74 -53.32 1.52
N THR A 266 -14.95 -53.40 0.93
CA THR A 266 -16.11 -52.63 1.37
C THR A 266 -16.48 -52.97 2.82
N ASN A 267 -16.45 -54.21 3.21
CA ASN A 267 -16.70 -54.66 4.59
C ASN A 267 -15.64 -54.15 5.55
N ALA A 268 -14.35 -54.21 5.17
CA ALA A 268 -13.22 -53.77 5.98
C ALA A 268 -13.23 -52.29 6.29
N ILE A 269 -13.59 -51.44 5.30
CA ILE A 269 -13.57 -49.97 5.46
C ILE A 269 -14.87 -49.41 6.02
N ARG A 270 -15.96 -50.17 6.05
CA ARG A 270 -17.30 -49.74 6.50
C ARG A 270 -17.26 -49.08 7.88
N ASP A 271 -16.62 -49.74 8.84
CA ASP A 271 -16.53 -49.24 10.21
C ASP A 271 -15.64 -48.00 10.35
N LEU A 272 -14.59 -47.92 9.55
CA LEU A 272 -13.73 -46.74 9.50
C LEU A 272 -14.50 -45.53 9.00
N PHE A 273 -15.35 -45.67 7.97
CA PHE A 273 -16.17 -44.56 7.47
C PHE A 273 -17.34 -44.20 8.40
N LYS A 274 -17.81 -45.12 9.23
CA LYS A 274 -19.00 -44.93 10.07
C LYS A 274 -18.89 -43.72 11.00
N LYS A 275 -17.71 -43.50 11.61
CA LYS A 275 -17.45 -42.37 12.49
C LYS A 275 -17.50 -41.04 11.73
N ILE A 276 -16.85 -40.96 10.57
CA ILE A 276 -16.77 -39.75 9.75
C ILE A 276 -18.13 -39.40 9.19
N ARG A 277 -18.85 -40.40 8.64
CA ARG A 277 -20.19 -40.21 8.08
C ARG A 277 -21.20 -39.75 9.12
N LYS A 278 -21.12 -40.25 10.37
CA LYS A 278 -21.99 -39.82 11.46
C LYS A 278 -21.71 -38.36 11.84
N GLU A 279 -20.41 -37.97 11.92
CA GLU A 279 -19.99 -36.61 12.31
C GLU A 279 -20.39 -35.54 11.29
N PHE A 280 -20.42 -35.90 10.01
CA PHE A 280 -20.78 -35.01 8.89
C PHE A 280 -22.07 -35.43 8.19
N SER A 281 -23.02 -36.05 8.91
CA SER A 281 -24.28 -36.58 8.34
C SER A 281 -25.16 -35.52 7.66
N GLU A 282 -25.08 -34.26 8.14
CA GLU A 282 -25.86 -33.13 7.63
C GLU A 282 -25.22 -32.43 6.41
N LEU A 283 -24.00 -32.82 6.00
CA LEU A 283 -23.24 -32.16 4.94
C LEU A 283 -23.13 -33.05 3.69
N ASP A 284 -24.09 -32.89 2.76
CA ASP A 284 -24.15 -33.67 1.52
C ASP A 284 -22.89 -33.64 0.68
N ASN A 285 -22.20 -32.51 0.62
CA ASN A 285 -20.95 -32.33 -0.10
C ASN A 285 -19.84 -33.23 0.47
N VAL A 286 -19.75 -33.38 1.80
CA VAL A 286 -18.81 -34.27 2.47
C VAL A 286 -19.21 -35.73 2.23
N GLN A 287 -20.52 -36.09 2.33
CA GLN A 287 -20.97 -37.43 2.03
C GLN A 287 -20.63 -37.86 0.59
N ASN A 288 -20.81 -36.97 -0.37
CA ASN A 288 -20.44 -37.20 -1.76
C ASN A 288 -18.91 -37.40 -1.94
N PHE A 289 -18.09 -36.59 -1.25
CA PHE A 289 -16.65 -36.80 -1.22
C PHE A 289 -16.27 -38.17 -0.65
N LEU A 290 -16.84 -38.56 0.51
CA LEU A 290 -16.58 -39.84 1.14
C LEU A 290 -17.02 -41.03 0.26
N ASN A 291 -18.15 -40.94 -0.47
CA ASN A 291 -18.61 -41.97 -1.42
C ASN A 291 -17.58 -42.15 -2.57
N ARG A 292 -17.00 -41.06 -3.07
CA ARG A 292 -15.96 -41.12 -4.11
C ARG A 292 -14.65 -41.72 -3.57
N VAL A 293 -14.24 -41.37 -2.33
CA VAL A 293 -13.08 -41.98 -1.66
C VAL A 293 -13.31 -43.51 -1.49
N GLU A 294 -14.46 -43.92 -0.97
CA GLU A 294 -14.82 -45.32 -0.78
C GLU A 294 -14.72 -46.10 -2.09
N LYS A 295 -15.37 -45.58 -3.14
CA LYS A 295 -15.32 -46.19 -4.48
C LYS A 295 -13.89 -46.34 -5.01
N ASP A 296 -13.08 -45.30 -4.89
CA ASP A 296 -11.70 -45.31 -5.39
C ASP A 296 -10.81 -46.30 -4.60
N ILE A 297 -11.00 -46.41 -3.27
CA ILE A 297 -10.30 -47.39 -2.44
C ILE A 297 -10.64 -48.82 -2.88
N VAL A 298 -11.95 -49.07 -3.06
CA VAL A 298 -12.45 -50.40 -3.50
C VAL A 298 -11.88 -50.76 -4.88
N ASP A 299 -11.85 -49.80 -5.82
CA ASP A 299 -11.36 -50.07 -7.18
C ASP A 299 -9.83 -50.19 -7.25
N ASN A 300 -9.08 -49.63 -6.31
CA ASN A 300 -7.60 -49.57 -6.31
C ASN A 300 -6.94 -50.32 -5.14
N VAL A 301 -7.67 -51.15 -4.40
CA VAL A 301 -7.15 -51.85 -3.18
C VAL A 301 -5.83 -52.57 -3.38
N GLN A 302 -5.66 -53.28 -4.51
CA GLN A 302 -4.42 -54.04 -4.81
C GLN A 302 -3.22 -53.08 -4.96
N LYS A 303 -3.40 -51.86 -5.49
CA LYS A 303 -2.34 -50.85 -5.59
C LYS A 303 -2.01 -50.23 -4.22
N ILE A 304 -3.01 -50.08 -3.36
CA ILE A 304 -2.87 -49.56 -2.00
C ILE A 304 -2.04 -50.58 -1.14
N LEU A 305 -2.30 -51.86 -1.30
CA LEU A 305 -1.62 -52.95 -0.56
C LEU A 305 -0.23 -53.28 -1.09
N SER A 306 0.09 -52.96 -2.38
CA SER A 306 1.39 -53.21 -2.97
C SER A 306 2.48 -52.39 -2.30
N LYS A 307 3.61 -53.02 -1.92
CA LYS A 307 4.74 -52.29 -1.33
C LYS A 307 5.37 -51.34 -2.38
N PRO A 308 5.76 -50.13 -1.97
CA PRO A 308 6.49 -49.22 -2.84
C PRO A 308 7.79 -49.87 -3.27
N GLY A 309 7.98 -50.20 -4.54
CA GLY A 309 9.19 -50.77 -5.12
C GLY A 309 9.03 -52.11 -5.88
N GLN A 310 7.89 -52.81 -5.84
CA GLN A 310 7.70 -54.10 -6.54
C GLN A 310 7.18 -53.97 -7.99
N GLN A 311 6.93 -52.80 -8.51
CA GLN A 311 6.40 -52.59 -9.89
C GLN A 311 7.49 -52.35 -10.97
N GLN A 312 8.76 -52.48 -10.67
CA GLN A 312 9.87 -52.36 -11.66
C GLN A 312 10.67 -53.63 -11.85
N GLY A 313 10.01 -54.78 -11.97
CA GLY A 313 10.66 -56.07 -12.13
C GLY A 313 10.26 -56.87 -13.35
N GLN A 314 10.27 -56.32 -14.57
CA GLN A 314 10.32 -57.13 -15.83
C GLN A 314 10.97 -56.40 -17.00
N GLY A 315 11.96 -55.53 -16.76
CA GLY A 315 12.60 -54.83 -17.89
C GLY A 315 14.03 -54.34 -17.72
N ASN A 316 14.77 -54.69 -16.62
CA ASN A 316 16.17 -54.28 -16.54
C ASN A 316 17.01 -55.14 -15.59
N GLN A 317 17.35 -56.38 -16.03
CA GLN A 317 18.39 -57.20 -15.38
C GLN A 317 19.78 -57.03 -16.03
N LEU A 318 20.02 -55.97 -16.77
CA LEU A 318 21.28 -55.80 -17.56
C LEU A 318 22.13 -54.56 -17.20
N MET A 319 21.84 -53.83 -16.08
CA MET A 319 22.72 -52.71 -15.68
C MET A 319 22.97 -52.65 -14.18
N GLN A 320 23.44 -53.72 -13.57
CA GLN A 320 24.03 -53.71 -12.24
C GLN A 320 25.45 -54.33 -12.23
N LYS A 321 26.39 -53.66 -12.89
CA LYS A 321 27.83 -53.84 -12.63
C LYS A 321 28.61 -52.63 -13.13
N ALA A 322 28.59 -51.56 -12.35
CA ALA A 322 29.66 -50.56 -12.33
C ALA A 322 29.60 -49.84 -10.98
N GLY A 323 30.65 -49.98 -10.20
CA GLY A 323 30.77 -49.53 -8.82
C GLY A 323 30.91 -48.01 -8.69
N GLY A 324 30.57 -47.52 -7.52
CA GLY A 324 30.85 -46.17 -7.09
C GLY A 324 30.23 -45.92 -5.71
N ASN A 325 31.04 -45.90 -4.66
CA ASN A 325 30.72 -45.47 -3.31
C ASN A 325 30.17 -44.07 -3.34
N GLN A 326 28.89 -43.88 -2.98
CA GLN A 326 28.34 -42.57 -2.60
C GLN A 326 27.60 -42.69 -1.27
N GLN A 327 27.98 -41.80 -0.36
CA GLN A 327 27.45 -41.67 0.98
C GLN A 327 25.91 -41.49 0.95
N VAL A 328 25.24 -42.37 1.71
CA VAL A 328 23.78 -42.30 1.91
C VAL A 328 23.45 -41.09 2.79
N GLN A 329 23.01 -40.01 2.15
CA GLN A 329 22.23 -38.98 2.85
C GLN A 329 20.89 -39.59 3.30
N LYS A 330 20.58 -39.46 4.57
CA LYS A 330 19.31 -39.89 5.17
C LYS A 330 18.14 -39.33 4.33
N GLN A 331 17.44 -40.24 3.62
CA GLN A 331 16.18 -39.94 2.97
C GLN A 331 15.12 -39.64 4.02
N PRO A 332 14.24 -38.62 3.78
CA PRO A 332 13.07 -38.43 4.62
C PRO A 332 12.16 -39.65 4.50
N ASP A 333 11.53 -39.97 5.61
CA ASP A 333 10.66 -41.10 5.92
C ASP A 333 9.88 -41.65 4.71
N SER A 334 10.37 -42.77 4.18
CA SER A 334 9.80 -43.49 3.01
C SER A 334 8.62 -44.37 3.37
N SER A 335 7.95 -44.14 4.50
CA SER A 335 6.88 -45.00 5.00
C SER A 335 5.48 -44.62 4.48
N GLN A 336 5.31 -43.54 3.73
CA GLN A 336 3.99 -43.13 3.23
C GLN A 336 3.77 -43.61 1.78
N ASN A 337 2.72 -44.41 1.60
CA ASN A 337 2.26 -44.81 0.28
C ASN A 337 1.71 -43.62 -0.51
N PRO A 338 2.31 -43.20 -1.64
CA PRO A 338 1.88 -42.03 -2.43
C PRO A 338 0.44 -42.10 -2.92
N MET A 339 -0.15 -43.32 -2.95
CA MET A 339 -1.55 -43.52 -3.31
C MET A 339 -2.51 -42.98 -2.27
N LEU A 340 -2.09 -42.84 -1.00
CA LEU A 340 -2.95 -42.33 0.08
C LEU A 340 -3.07 -40.81 0.08
N ASP A 341 -2.11 -40.07 -0.48
CA ASP A 341 -2.13 -38.61 -0.54
C ASP A 341 -3.39 -38.08 -1.25
N ARG A 342 -4.00 -38.84 -2.15
CA ARG A 342 -5.21 -38.50 -2.90
C ARG A 342 -6.50 -38.49 -2.07
N TYR A 343 -6.47 -39.08 -0.86
CA TYR A 343 -7.63 -39.10 0.06
C TYR A 343 -7.53 -38.05 1.16
N LYS A 344 -6.43 -37.29 1.23
CA LYS A 344 -6.24 -36.19 2.18
C LYS A 344 -7.19 -35.04 1.87
N VAL A 345 -7.39 -34.18 2.85
CA VAL A 345 -8.11 -32.90 2.72
C VAL A 345 -7.11 -31.76 2.92
N ASN A 346 -6.97 -30.91 1.92
CA ASN A 346 -6.15 -29.70 2.02
C ASN A 346 -7.04 -28.54 2.49
N VAL A 347 -6.95 -28.21 3.79
CA VAL A 347 -7.62 -27.03 4.35
C VAL A 347 -6.87 -25.80 3.90
N LEU A 348 -7.48 -25.02 3.01
CA LEU A 348 -6.89 -23.81 2.45
C LEU A 348 -7.10 -22.61 3.39
N VAL A 349 -8.32 -22.46 3.92
CA VAL A 349 -8.69 -21.44 4.91
C VAL A 349 -9.47 -22.11 6.03
N ASP A 350 -9.08 -21.83 7.26
CA ASP A 350 -9.71 -22.28 8.49
C ASP A 350 -10.21 -21.07 9.28
N HIS A 351 -11.48 -21.04 9.59
CA HIS A 351 -12.14 -19.97 10.34
C HIS A 351 -12.51 -20.37 11.77
N LYS A 352 -11.89 -21.44 12.31
CA LYS A 352 -12.20 -21.95 13.65
C LYS A 352 -12.11 -20.87 14.75
N ASP A 353 -11.07 -20.03 14.68
CA ASP A 353 -10.77 -18.99 15.67
C ASP A 353 -11.20 -17.58 15.17
N THR A 354 -12.00 -17.51 14.09
CA THR A 354 -12.46 -16.24 13.52
C THR A 354 -13.84 -15.91 14.07
N GLU A 355 -13.96 -14.78 14.73
CA GLU A 355 -15.24 -14.20 15.15
C GLU A 355 -15.71 -13.17 14.11
N GLY A 356 -16.91 -13.39 13.53
CA GLY A 356 -17.45 -12.53 12.47
C GLY A 356 -16.73 -12.68 11.13
N ALA A 357 -16.71 -11.60 10.33
CA ALA A 357 -16.04 -11.58 9.03
C ALA A 357 -14.52 -11.38 9.16
N PRO A 358 -13.68 -12.00 8.31
CA PRO A 358 -12.24 -11.80 8.35
C PRO A 358 -11.85 -10.38 7.92
N VAL A 359 -10.89 -9.77 8.62
CA VAL A 359 -10.25 -8.50 8.26
C VAL A 359 -8.77 -8.76 8.04
N ILE A 360 -8.39 -8.89 6.78
CA ILE A 360 -7.03 -9.28 6.38
C ILE A 360 -6.28 -8.05 5.86
N TYR A 361 -5.08 -7.83 6.38
CA TYR A 361 -4.13 -6.88 5.84
C TYR A 361 -2.95 -7.64 5.21
N GLU A 362 -2.66 -7.38 3.93
CA GLU A 362 -1.52 -7.94 3.23
C GLU A 362 -0.51 -6.83 2.92
N ASP A 363 0.65 -6.90 3.53
CA ASP A 363 1.72 -5.90 3.41
C ASP A 363 2.63 -6.12 2.19
N ASN A 364 2.74 -7.39 1.76
CA ASN A 364 3.49 -7.79 0.57
C ASN A 364 2.57 -8.38 -0.50
N PRO A 365 1.78 -7.55 -1.21
CA PRO A 365 0.72 -7.98 -2.11
C PRO A 365 1.25 -8.46 -3.47
N SER A 366 2.25 -9.36 -3.49
CA SER A 366 2.67 -10.00 -4.72
C SER A 366 1.53 -10.83 -5.33
N TYR A 367 1.55 -11.09 -6.63
CA TYR A 367 0.53 -11.89 -7.30
C TYR A 367 0.26 -13.22 -6.57
N LYS A 368 1.32 -13.93 -6.17
CA LYS A 368 1.22 -15.20 -5.44
C LYS A 368 0.60 -15.06 -4.06
N ASN A 369 0.89 -13.97 -3.37
CA ASN A 369 0.34 -13.71 -2.05
C ASN A 369 -1.11 -13.21 -2.11
N LEU A 370 -1.54 -12.58 -3.21
CA LEU A 370 -2.93 -12.16 -3.42
C LEU A 370 -3.80 -13.34 -3.88
N ILE A 371 -3.41 -13.99 -4.98
CA ILE A 371 -4.23 -14.99 -5.70
C ILE A 371 -4.03 -16.39 -5.16
N GLY A 372 -2.90 -16.68 -4.48
CA GLY A 372 -2.49 -18.01 -4.09
C GLY A 372 -1.56 -18.65 -5.13
N ARG A 373 -1.10 -19.85 -4.82
CA ARG A 373 -0.13 -20.57 -5.67
C ARG A 373 -0.23 -22.07 -5.52
N VAL A 374 0.26 -22.78 -6.53
CA VAL A 374 0.55 -24.19 -6.49
C VAL A 374 2.05 -24.38 -6.29
N GLU A 375 2.45 -25.13 -5.25
CA GLU A 375 3.86 -25.45 -5.00
C GLU A 375 4.24 -26.76 -5.69
N TYR A 376 5.54 -26.94 -5.96
CA TYR A 376 6.07 -28.12 -6.62
C TYR A 376 7.11 -28.80 -5.72
N GLN A 377 7.14 -30.11 -5.76
CA GLN A 377 8.16 -30.94 -5.10
C GLN A 377 9.03 -31.63 -6.14
N SER A 378 10.33 -31.63 -5.93
CA SER A 378 11.25 -32.41 -6.74
C SER A 378 11.24 -33.88 -6.29
N ARG A 379 10.82 -34.80 -7.16
CA ARG A 379 10.91 -36.24 -6.96
C ARG A 379 11.72 -36.86 -8.09
N MET A 380 12.85 -37.49 -7.79
CA MET A 380 13.74 -38.11 -8.77
C MET A 380 14.12 -37.20 -9.95
N GLY A 381 14.36 -35.91 -9.67
CA GLY A 381 14.72 -34.92 -10.70
C GLY A 381 13.54 -34.36 -11.52
N ALA A 382 12.32 -34.85 -11.34
CA ALA A 382 11.11 -34.29 -11.94
C ALA A 382 10.32 -33.43 -10.95
N LEU A 383 9.83 -32.26 -11.40
CA LEU A 383 8.92 -31.42 -10.61
C LEU A 383 7.51 -32.04 -10.67
N THR A 384 6.95 -32.33 -9.50
CA THR A 384 5.62 -32.91 -9.37
C THR A 384 4.78 -32.04 -8.44
N THR A 385 3.46 -31.96 -8.68
CA THR A 385 2.51 -31.27 -7.82
C THR A 385 1.28 -32.10 -7.59
N ASN A 386 0.54 -31.77 -6.54
CA ASN A 386 -0.78 -32.30 -6.24
C ASN A 386 -1.60 -31.26 -5.44
N PHE A 387 -2.90 -31.52 -5.24
CA PHE A 387 -3.80 -30.57 -4.59
C PHE A 387 -3.42 -30.23 -3.12
N ASN A 388 -2.63 -31.05 -2.43
CA ASN A 388 -2.13 -30.74 -1.08
C ASN A 388 -1.06 -29.63 -1.07
N LEU A 389 -0.51 -29.30 -2.24
CA LEU A 389 0.50 -28.25 -2.43
C LEU A 389 -0.10 -26.90 -2.88
N ILE A 390 -1.43 -26.80 -2.92
CA ILE A 390 -2.14 -25.54 -3.13
C ILE A 390 -2.05 -24.72 -1.85
N LYS A 391 -1.64 -23.44 -1.98
CA LYS A 391 -1.51 -22.49 -0.88
C LYS A 391 -2.44 -21.29 -1.08
N PRO A 392 -3.09 -20.81 0.00
CA PRO A 392 -4.01 -19.68 -0.10
C PRO A 392 -3.28 -18.37 -0.37
N GLY A 393 -3.95 -17.46 -1.06
CA GLY A 393 -3.61 -16.05 -1.09
C GLY A 393 -4.48 -15.23 -0.13
N ALA A 394 -4.22 -13.91 -0.09
CA ALA A 394 -4.94 -12.98 0.76
C ALA A 394 -6.44 -12.91 0.42
N PHE A 395 -6.81 -13.04 -0.85
CA PHE A 395 -8.21 -13.11 -1.27
C PHE A 395 -8.94 -14.33 -0.70
N HIS A 396 -8.28 -15.48 -0.62
CA HIS A 396 -8.88 -16.66 0.02
C HIS A 396 -9.15 -16.42 1.51
N LYS A 397 -8.16 -15.85 2.21
CA LYS A 397 -8.24 -15.58 3.65
C LYS A 397 -9.27 -14.50 4.00
N ALA A 398 -9.48 -13.54 3.08
CA ALA A 398 -10.40 -12.43 3.25
C ALA A 398 -11.80 -12.70 2.71
N ASN A 399 -12.04 -13.87 2.09
CA ASN A 399 -13.33 -14.19 1.47
C ASN A 399 -14.46 -14.23 2.51
N GLY A 400 -15.57 -13.56 2.23
CA GLY A 400 -16.64 -13.27 3.17
C GLY A 400 -16.39 -12.05 4.07
N GLY A 401 -15.30 -11.27 3.83
CA GLY A 401 -14.92 -10.14 4.67
C GLY A 401 -14.18 -9.02 3.94
N TYR A 402 -13.05 -8.60 4.50
CA TYR A 402 -12.35 -7.38 4.10
C TYR A 402 -10.87 -7.65 3.83
N LEU A 403 -10.36 -7.10 2.71
CA LEU A 403 -8.96 -7.14 2.34
C LEU A 403 -8.40 -5.71 2.28
N ILE A 404 -7.41 -5.42 3.10
CA ILE A 404 -6.73 -4.12 3.16
C ILE A 404 -5.38 -4.23 2.48
N LEU A 405 -5.09 -3.31 1.55
CA LEU A 405 -3.86 -3.28 0.76
C LEU A 405 -3.31 -1.86 0.66
N HIS A 406 -1.99 -1.69 0.64
CA HIS A 406 -1.39 -0.44 0.21
C HIS A 406 -1.37 -0.35 -1.32
N ALA A 407 -2.03 0.66 -1.90
CA ALA A 407 -2.15 0.84 -3.34
C ALA A 407 -0.78 0.89 -4.04
N ARG A 408 0.17 1.63 -3.46
CA ARG A 408 1.54 1.69 -3.99
C ARG A 408 2.21 0.32 -4.05
N ASN A 409 2.07 -0.50 -3.00
CA ASN A 409 2.69 -1.83 -2.96
C ASN A 409 2.09 -2.74 -4.03
N VAL A 410 0.76 -2.71 -4.22
CA VAL A 410 0.10 -3.47 -5.29
C VAL A 410 0.60 -3.06 -6.68
N LEU A 411 0.75 -1.75 -6.93
CA LEU A 411 1.19 -1.23 -8.22
C LEU A 411 2.68 -1.50 -8.51
N MET A 412 3.51 -1.60 -7.47
CA MET A 412 4.95 -1.90 -7.62
C MET A 412 5.24 -3.39 -7.82
N GLU A 413 4.33 -4.29 -7.40
CA GLU A 413 4.48 -5.72 -7.56
C GLU A 413 4.04 -6.18 -8.96
N PRO A 414 4.89 -6.91 -9.69
CA PRO A 414 4.56 -7.38 -11.04
C PRO A 414 3.27 -8.21 -11.05
N PHE A 415 2.34 -7.86 -11.97
CA PHE A 415 1.07 -8.54 -12.21
C PHE A 415 0.05 -8.52 -11.05
N ALA A 416 0.40 -7.94 -9.90
CA ALA A 416 -0.49 -7.89 -8.74
C ALA A 416 -1.75 -7.07 -9.03
N TRP A 417 -1.59 -5.91 -9.65
CA TRP A 417 -2.71 -5.05 -10.06
C TRP A 417 -3.65 -5.73 -11.06
N GLU A 418 -3.10 -6.39 -12.07
CA GLU A 418 -3.89 -7.14 -13.06
C GLU A 418 -4.62 -8.33 -12.43
N GLY A 419 -3.96 -9.04 -11.50
CA GLY A 419 -4.57 -10.13 -10.75
C GLY A 419 -5.73 -9.66 -9.88
N LEU A 420 -5.55 -8.54 -9.18
CA LEU A 420 -6.59 -7.91 -8.36
C LEU A 420 -7.80 -7.49 -9.22
N LYS A 421 -7.57 -6.79 -10.33
CA LYS A 421 -8.65 -6.39 -11.24
C LYS A 421 -9.42 -7.59 -11.77
N ARG A 422 -8.71 -8.64 -12.22
CA ARG A 422 -9.32 -9.86 -12.76
C ARG A 422 -10.21 -10.54 -11.73
N ALA A 423 -9.72 -10.72 -10.49
CA ALA A 423 -10.49 -11.33 -9.42
C ALA A 423 -11.76 -10.55 -9.07
N LEU A 424 -11.65 -9.22 -8.96
CA LEU A 424 -12.80 -8.35 -8.65
C LEU A 424 -13.83 -8.28 -9.78
N LYS A 425 -13.42 -8.41 -11.04
CA LYS A 425 -14.31 -8.38 -12.19
C LYS A 425 -15.04 -9.70 -12.43
N SER A 426 -14.31 -10.81 -12.28
CA SER A 426 -14.90 -12.12 -12.51
C SER A 426 -15.82 -12.56 -11.35
N GLY A 427 -15.64 -11.99 -10.15
CA GLY A 427 -16.27 -12.49 -8.93
C GLY A 427 -15.82 -13.91 -8.55
N GLU A 428 -14.73 -14.38 -9.14
CA GLU A 428 -14.17 -15.72 -8.93
C GLU A 428 -12.66 -15.65 -8.72
N LEU A 429 -12.15 -16.47 -7.85
CA LEU A 429 -10.72 -16.61 -7.59
C LEU A 429 -10.18 -17.88 -8.24
N LYS A 430 -9.32 -17.70 -9.26
CA LYS A 430 -8.63 -18.77 -9.97
C LYS A 430 -7.15 -18.77 -9.62
N ILE A 431 -6.64 -19.91 -9.15
CA ILE A 431 -5.20 -20.08 -8.90
C ILE A 431 -4.54 -20.50 -10.21
N GLU A 432 -3.93 -19.56 -10.93
CA GLU A 432 -3.21 -19.77 -12.17
C GLU A 432 -1.70 -19.54 -11.96
N SER A 433 -0.88 -20.36 -12.61
CA SER A 433 0.58 -20.12 -12.63
C SER A 433 0.89 -18.98 -13.61
N LEU A 434 1.67 -17.99 -13.18
CA LEU A 434 2.17 -16.93 -14.07
C LEU A 434 3.02 -17.49 -15.22
N GLY A 435 3.75 -18.60 -14.97
CA GLY A 435 4.51 -19.30 -15.99
C GLY A 435 3.65 -19.83 -17.14
N ASP A 436 2.46 -20.34 -16.80
CA ASP A 436 1.50 -20.87 -17.78
C ASP A 436 0.83 -19.74 -18.57
N SER A 437 0.48 -18.64 -17.89
CA SER A 437 -0.14 -17.45 -18.50
C SER A 437 0.76 -16.76 -19.54
N TYR A 438 2.08 -16.84 -19.37
CA TYR A 438 3.07 -16.26 -20.26
C TYR A 438 3.82 -17.27 -21.14
N SER A 439 3.38 -18.54 -21.15
CA SER A 439 3.99 -19.62 -21.97
C SER A 439 5.50 -19.82 -21.73
N LEU A 440 5.99 -19.43 -20.55
CA LEU A 440 7.42 -19.50 -20.21
C LEU A 440 7.88 -20.90 -19.82
N ILE A 441 6.98 -21.76 -19.34
CA ILE A 441 7.28 -23.12 -18.92
C ILE A 441 6.09 -24.02 -19.27
N SER A 442 6.32 -25.02 -20.10
CA SER A 442 5.34 -26.07 -20.42
C SER A 442 5.45 -27.23 -19.43
N THR A 443 4.98 -27.03 -18.19
CA THR A 443 4.80 -28.10 -17.21
C THR A 443 3.32 -28.38 -17.01
N VAL A 444 2.99 -29.64 -16.75
CA VAL A 444 1.60 -30.00 -16.39
C VAL A 444 1.27 -29.37 -15.03
N SER A 445 0.45 -28.33 -15.04
CA SER A 445 -0.01 -27.61 -13.86
C SER A 445 -1.37 -28.11 -13.39
N LEU A 446 -1.74 -27.80 -12.16
CA LEU A 446 -3.10 -28.01 -11.66
C LEU A 446 -3.98 -26.85 -12.09
N GLU A 447 -5.23 -27.16 -12.42
CA GLU A 447 -6.33 -26.21 -12.64
C GLU A 447 -7.39 -26.39 -11.54
N PRO A 448 -7.17 -25.87 -10.33
CA PRO A 448 -8.12 -26.00 -9.24
C PRO A 448 -9.46 -25.36 -9.61
N GLU A 449 -10.55 -25.95 -9.13
CA GLU A 449 -11.89 -25.38 -9.29
C GLU A 449 -11.92 -23.95 -8.74
N PRO A 450 -12.46 -22.96 -9.47
CA PRO A 450 -12.56 -21.58 -9.01
C PRO A 450 -13.42 -21.45 -7.74
N ILE A 451 -13.12 -20.43 -6.94
CA ILE A 451 -13.85 -20.13 -5.71
C ILE A 451 -14.59 -18.81 -5.89
N ASP A 452 -15.90 -18.79 -5.62
CA ASP A 452 -16.67 -17.54 -5.63
C ASP A 452 -16.05 -16.53 -4.65
N LEU A 453 -15.90 -15.30 -5.10
CA LEU A 453 -15.24 -14.24 -4.35
C LEU A 453 -16.28 -13.24 -3.82
N ASP A 454 -16.42 -13.19 -2.51
CA ASP A 454 -17.19 -12.17 -1.79
C ASP A 454 -16.24 -11.40 -0.85
N VAL A 455 -15.64 -10.33 -1.34
CA VAL A 455 -14.67 -9.55 -0.59
C VAL A 455 -14.82 -8.06 -0.86
N LYS A 456 -14.71 -7.24 0.20
CA LYS A 456 -14.53 -5.80 0.08
C LYS A 456 -13.05 -5.46 0.17
N VAL A 457 -12.51 -4.87 -0.88
CA VAL A 457 -11.13 -4.42 -0.92
C VAL A 457 -11.05 -2.96 -0.49
N VAL A 458 -10.13 -2.67 0.42
CA VAL A 458 -9.79 -1.31 0.85
C VAL A 458 -8.35 -1.02 0.45
N LEU A 459 -8.17 -0.15 -0.56
CA LEU A 459 -6.87 0.36 -0.94
C LEU A 459 -6.52 1.58 -0.10
N ILE A 460 -5.31 1.63 0.44
CA ILE A 460 -4.78 2.79 1.17
C ILE A 460 -3.73 3.47 0.29
N GLY A 461 -3.90 4.77 0.02
CA GLY A 461 -2.97 5.51 -0.84
C GLY A 461 -2.94 7.01 -0.54
N GLN A 462 -1.98 7.70 -1.18
CA GLN A 462 -1.94 9.17 -1.17
C GLN A 462 -2.98 9.73 -2.15
N ARG A 463 -3.47 10.95 -1.91
CA ARG A 463 -4.44 11.65 -2.78
C ARG A 463 -3.96 11.72 -4.23
N MET A 464 -2.70 12.08 -4.46
CA MET A 464 -2.12 12.14 -5.80
C MET A 464 -2.19 10.79 -6.53
N LEU A 465 -1.94 9.69 -5.84
CA LEU A 465 -2.01 8.35 -6.43
C LEU A 465 -3.44 8.00 -6.83
N TYR A 466 -4.44 8.37 -6.01
CA TYR A 466 -5.85 8.20 -6.35
C TYR A 466 -6.21 8.95 -7.64
N TYR A 467 -5.85 10.23 -7.73
CA TYR A 467 -6.16 11.03 -8.92
C TYR A 467 -5.44 10.52 -10.18
N LEU A 468 -4.19 10.05 -10.05
CA LEU A 468 -3.48 9.41 -11.16
C LEU A 468 -4.15 8.10 -11.61
N LEU A 469 -4.66 7.29 -10.69
CA LEU A 469 -5.41 6.08 -11.03
C LEU A 469 -6.74 6.42 -11.72
N CYS A 470 -7.45 7.46 -11.28
CA CYS A 470 -8.66 7.93 -11.94
C CYS A 470 -8.42 8.38 -13.39
N GLU A 471 -7.28 9.00 -13.67
CA GLU A 471 -6.92 9.55 -14.99
C GLU A 471 -6.34 8.47 -15.92
N LEU A 472 -5.46 7.61 -15.40
CA LEU A 472 -4.64 6.71 -16.21
C LEU A 472 -5.17 5.27 -16.28
N GLU A 473 -6.04 4.85 -15.35
CA GLU A 473 -6.57 3.49 -15.28
C GLU A 473 -8.09 3.48 -15.56
N PRO A 474 -8.51 3.16 -16.78
CA PRO A 474 -9.92 3.29 -17.19
C PRO A 474 -10.91 2.49 -16.36
N GLU A 475 -10.45 1.39 -15.76
CA GLU A 475 -11.30 0.46 -15.01
C GLU A 475 -11.37 0.77 -13.51
N PHE A 476 -10.50 1.65 -13.03
CA PHE A 476 -10.33 1.94 -11.62
C PHE A 476 -11.63 2.42 -10.96
N GLN A 477 -12.28 3.42 -11.53
CA GLN A 477 -13.52 3.98 -10.97
C GLN A 477 -14.70 3.00 -10.98
N SER A 478 -14.69 2.00 -11.87
CA SER A 478 -15.72 0.96 -11.89
C SER A 478 -15.56 -0.05 -10.75
N LEU A 479 -14.31 -0.26 -10.29
CA LEU A 479 -13.94 -1.22 -9.25
C LEU A 479 -13.85 -0.57 -7.85
N PHE A 480 -13.50 0.72 -7.77
CA PHE A 480 -13.33 1.49 -6.53
C PHE A 480 -14.22 2.74 -6.57
N LYS A 481 -15.52 2.55 -6.33
CA LYS A 481 -16.53 3.61 -6.40
C LYS A 481 -16.60 4.48 -5.15
N VAL A 482 -15.95 4.06 -4.07
CA VAL A 482 -16.01 4.76 -2.80
C VAL A 482 -14.67 5.41 -2.48
N GLU A 483 -14.70 6.74 -2.41
CA GLU A 483 -13.60 7.57 -1.98
C GLU A 483 -13.76 7.88 -0.49
N ALA A 484 -12.77 7.50 0.32
CA ALA A 484 -12.75 7.73 1.75
C ALA A 484 -11.54 8.62 2.09
N ASP A 485 -11.75 9.94 2.08
CA ASP A 485 -10.68 10.92 2.29
C ASP A 485 -10.50 11.26 3.77
N PHE A 486 -9.28 11.12 4.24
CA PHE A 486 -8.86 11.52 5.58
C PHE A 486 -8.61 13.01 5.64
N GLU A 487 -9.33 13.71 6.49
CA GLU A 487 -9.03 15.11 6.82
C GLU A 487 -7.67 15.20 7.53
N ASP A 488 -6.88 16.19 7.16
CA ASP A 488 -5.56 16.47 7.76
C ASP A 488 -5.59 17.61 8.77
N GLU A 489 -6.74 18.31 8.88
CA GLU A 489 -6.98 19.36 9.85
C GLU A 489 -8.47 19.41 10.26
N ILE A 490 -8.73 19.96 11.45
CA ILE A 490 -10.08 20.20 11.98
C ILE A 490 -10.19 21.64 12.46
N ASP A 491 -11.41 22.17 12.57
CA ASP A 491 -11.65 23.49 13.11
C ASP A 491 -11.21 23.59 14.58
N ARG A 492 -10.59 24.70 14.96
CA ARG A 492 -10.21 24.97 16.33
C ARG A 492 -11.33 25.67 17.05
N SER A 493 -12.13 24.91 17.78
CA SER A 493 -13.21 25.40 18.65
C SER A 493 -13.02 24.91 20.07
N ASP A 494 -13.76 25.47 21.03
CA ASP A 494 -13.71 25.01 22.41
C ASP A 494 -14.13 23.55 22.55
N GLU A 495 -15.14 23.11 21.78
CA GLU A 495 -15.60 21.72 21.74
C GLU A 495 -14.49 20.79 21.20
N ASN A 496 -13.84 21.22 20.12
CA ASN A 496 -12.76 20.47 19.53
C ASN A 496 -11.50 20.46 20.40
N HIS A 497 -11.28 21.42 21.30
CA HIS A 497 -10.21 21.32 22.30
C HIS A 497 -10.44 20.16 23.27
N VAL A 498 -11.70 19.93 23.71
CA VAL A 498 -12.05 18.81 24.58
C VAL A 498 -11.89 17.47 23.84
N LEU A 499 -12.41 17.38 22.60
CA LEU A 499 -12.23 16.19 21.77
C LEU A 499 -10.74 15.89 21.49
N TYR A 500 -9.95 16.95 21.31
CA TYR A 500 -8.51 16.79 21.13
C TYR A 500 -7.80 16.29 22.38
N ALA A 501 -8.22 16.74 23.57
CA ALA A 501 -7.73 16.21 24.83
C ALA A 501 -8.10 14.73 25.02
N GLN A 502 -9.30 14.31 24.61
CA GLN A 502 -9.73 12.91 24.57
C GLN A 502 -8.90 12.07 23.58
N LEU A 503 -8.55 12.64 22.41
CA LEU A 503 -7.64 12.03 21.45
C LEU A 503 -6.26 11.80 22.07
N LEU A 504 -5.68 12.83 22.71
CA LEU A 504 -4.38 12.73 23.37
C LEU A 504 -4.39 11.67 24.47
N ALA A 505 -5.44 11.64 25.32
CA ALA A 505 -5.59 10.62 26.35
C ALA A 505 -5.66 9.20 25.77
N GLY A 506 -6.39 9.01 24.68
CA GLY A 506 -6.47 7.73 23.98
C GLY A 506 -5.12 7.29 23.37
N LEU A 507 -4.36 8.23 22.80
CA LEU A 507 -3.04 7.96 22.25
C LEU A 507 -2.00 7.64 23.35
N ILE A 508 -2.06 8.35 24.47
CA ILE A 508 -1.19 8.14 25.65
C ILE A 508 -1.40 6.74 26.21
N GLU A 509 -2.66 6.36 26.46
CA GLU A 509 -3.00 5.04 26.99
C GLU A 509 -2.62 3.91 26.04
N LYS A 510 -2.96 4.03 24.76
CA LYS A 510 -2.65 3.03 23.74
C LYS A 510 -1.14 2.73 23.63
N ASN A 511 -0.29 3.70 23.94
CA ASN A 511 1.16 3.60 23.79
C ASN A 511 1.90 3.54 25.14
N ASP A 512 1.17 3.35 26.25
CA ASP A 512 1.73 3.20 27.61
C ASP A 512 2.67 4.36 28.00
N LEU A 513 2.25 5.61 27.71
CA LEU A 513 3.02 6.81 28.03
C LEU A 513 2.60 7.41 29.39
N PRO A 514 3.49 8.15 30.09
CA PRO A 514 3.15 8.95 31.25
C PRO A 514 2.01 9.93 30.94
N HIS A 515 1.13 10.17 31.93
CA HIS A 515 0.04 11.12 31.80
C HIS A 515 0.53 12.57 31.67
N PHE A 516 -0.26 13.41 31.01
CA PHE A 516 0.05 14.83 30.78
C PHE A 516 -0.77 15.72 31.67
N HIS A 517 -0.15 16.74 32.25
CA HIS A 517 -0.86 17.81 32.96
C HIS A 517 -1.71 18.60 31.92
N LYS A 518 -2.86 19.17 32.37
CA LYS A 518 -3.78 19.91 31.47
C LYS A 518 -3.09 21.03 30.69
N ASP A 519 -2.13 21.73 31.31
CA ASP A 519 -1.39 22.79 30.62
C ASP A 519 -0.43 22.25 29.59
N ALA A 520 0.13 21.07 29.79
CA ALA A 520 0.92 20.35 28.76
C ALA A 520 0.02 19.92 27.60
N VAL A 521 -1.23 19.46 27.87
CA VAL A 521 -2.24 19.19 26.84
C VAL A 521 -2.54 20.47 26.06
N GLY A 522 -2.78 21.60 26.72
CA GLY A 522 -2.97 22.89 26.06
C GLY A 522 -1.80 23.26 25.14
N ARG A 523 -0.57 23.02 25.60
CA ARG A 523 0.63 23.26 24.81
C ARG A 523 0.77 22.37 23.57
N VAL A 524 0.34 21.11 23.66
CA VAL A 524 0.25 20.18 22.51
C VAL A 524 -0.79 20.68 21.50
N ILE A 525 -1.96 21.15 21.98
CA ILE A 525 -3.02 21.74 21.15
C ILE A 525 -2.50 22.97 20.39
N GLU A 526 -1.78 23.89 21.06
CA GLU A 526 -1.14 25.03 20.41
C GLU A 526 -0.13 24.57 19.34
N ARG A 527 0.67 23.56 19.64
CA ARG A 527 1.59 22.99 18.67
C ARG A 527 0.89 22.37 17.48
N SER A 528 -0.25 21.72 17.70
CA SER A 528 -1.11 21.18 16.65
C SER A 528 -1.60 22.28 15.69
N ALA A 529 -2.06 23.43 16.22
CA ALA A 529 -2.43 24.57 15.39
C ALA A 529 -1.25 25.13 14.59
N ARG A 530 -0.06 25.19 15.19
CA ARG A 530 1.17 25.56 14.47
C ARG A 530 1.49 24.58 13.34
N MET A 531 1.21 23.30 13.52
CA MET A 531 1.42 22.27 12.49
C MET A 531 0.41 22.37 11.35
N ALA A 532 -0.84 22.74 11.63
CA ALA A 532 -1.85 23.09 10.64
C ALA A 532 -1.47 24.37 9.86
N GLY A 533 -0.65 25.27 10.46
CA GLY A 533 -0.28 26.54 9.84
C GLY A 533 -1.41 27.57 9.88
N ASP A 534 -2.39 27.36 10.73
CA ASP A 534 -3.55 28.24 10.92
C ASP A 534 -3.96 28.22 12.41
N SER A 535 -4.16 29.42 13.02
CA SER A 535 -4.54 29.53 14.42
C SER A 535 -5.97 29.08 14.69
N GLU A 536 -6.81 29.00 13.67
CA GLU A 536 -8.21 28.57 13.70
C GLU A 536 -8.38 27.09 13.37
N LYS A 537 -7.29 26.33 13.12
CA LYS A 537 -7.28 24.91 12.79
C LYS A 537 -6.39 24.11 13.73
N LEU A 538 -6.65 22.82 13.85
CA LEU A 538 -5.81 21.84 14.56
C LEU A 538 -5.43 20.72 13.58
N SER A 539 -4.21 20.23 13.65
CA SER A 539 -3.75 19.13 12.84
C SER A 539 -4.41 17.80 13.24
N ALA A 540 -4.93 17.06 12.27
CA ALA A 540 -5.43 15.70 12.42
C ALA A 540 -4.34 14.64 12.12
N LYS A 541 -3.08 15.04 11.93
CA LYS A 541 -1.94 14.16 11.68
C LYS A 541 -1.49 13.50 12.98
N THR A 542 -2.19 12.44 13.34
CA THR A 542 -2.03 11.76 14.64
C THR A 542 -0.64 11.15 14.83
N GLU A 543 0.10 10.80 13.77
CA GLU A 543 1.45 10.29 13.85
C GLU A 543 2.45 11.36 14.30
N ASP A 544 2.38 12.58 13.75
CA ASP A 544 3.20 13.71 14.16
C ASP A 544 2.94 14.12 15.62
N ILE A 545 1.67 14.04 16.05
CA ILE A 545 1.26 14.28 17.43
C ILE A 545 1.82 13.20 18.35
N MET A 546 1.74 11.94 17.94
CA MET A 546 2.25 10.80 18.69
C MET A 546 3.77 10.92 18.92
N ASP A 547 4.51 11.34 17.89
CA ASP A 547 5.94 11.65 18.00
C ASP A 547 6.20 12.71 19.09
N LEU A 548 5.40 13.79 19.09
CA LEU A 548 5.53 14.85 20.09
C LEU A 548 5.24 14.33 21.51
N LEU A 549 4.18 13.52 21.68
CA LEU A 549 3.84 12.92 22.98
C LEU A 549 4.98 12.02 23.48
N THR A 550 5.50 11.17 22.60
CA THR A 550 6.61 10.24 22.92
C THR A 550 7.88 10.99 23.33
N GLU A 551 8.26 12.04 22.55
CA GLU A 551 9.43 12.85 22.87
C GLU A 551 9.22 13.65 24.18
N SER A 552 8.01 14.15 24.44
CA SER A 552 7.69 14.86 25.69
C SER A 552 7.77 13.94 26.90
N ALA A 553 7.24 12.71 26.79
CA ALA A 553 7.34 11.66 27.81
C ALA A 553 8.81 11.30 28.12
N HIS A 554 9.65 11.19 27.08
CA HIS A 554 11.09 10.98 27.25
C HIS A 554 11.75 12.11 28.07
N TRP A 555 11.41 13.37 27.80
CA TRP A 555 11.97 14.50 28.55
C TRP A 555 11.42 14.58 29.94
N ALA A 556 10.16 14.25 30.21
CA ALA A 556 9.60 14.16 31.55
C ALA A 556 10.35 13.11 32.40
N THR A 557 10.56 11.90 31.87
CA THR A 557 11.35 10.86 32.54
C THR A 557 12.78 11.34 32.83
N LYS A 558 13.42 12.04 31.89
CA LYS A 558 14.78 12.57 32.08
C LYS A 558 14.86 13.69 33.16
N ASN A 559 13.75 14.39 33.41
CA ASN A 559 13.62 15.47 34.39
C ASN A 559 13.02 14.98 35.71
N ASP A 560 12.84 13.64 35.88
CA ASP A 560 12.22 13.02 37.06
C ASP A 560 10.77 13.52 37.32
N HIS A 561 10.01 13.77 36.24
CA HIS A 561 8.60 14.11 36.29
C HIS A 561 7.74 12.86 36.03
N ASP A 562 6.88 12.50 37.00
CA ASP A 562 5.88 11.42 36.86
C ASP A 562 4.75 11.81 35.88
N ILE A 563 4.45 13.11 35.78
CA ILE A 563 3.43 13.69 34.90
C ILE A 563 4.10 14.70 33.98
N VAL A 564 3.88 14.58 32.69
CA VAL A 564 4.46 15.46 31.68
C VAL A 564 3.99 16.89 31.85
N GLN A 565 4.93 17.83 32.00
CA GLN A 565 4.72 19.25 32.17
C GLN A 565 4.90 20.03 30.86
N VAL A 566 4.47 21.30 30.83
CA VAL A 566 4.68 22.22 29.68
C VAL A 566 6.16 22.32 29.32
N SER A 567 7.04 22.36 30.30
CA SER A 567 8.50 22.43 30.07
C SER A 567 9.04 21.23 29.28
N ASP A 568 8.47 20.04 29.48
CA ASP A 568 8.89 18.83 28.79
C ASP A 568 8.43 18.83 27.33
N VAL A 569 7.21 19.34 27.07
CA VAL A 569 6.67 19.54 25.71
C VAL A 569 7.50 20.59 24.96
N ASP A 570 7.80 21.72 25.59
CA ASP A 570 8.64 22.76 24.98
C ASP A 570 10.05 22.24 24.69
N LYS A 571 10.60 21.41 25.60
CA LYS A 571 11.91 20.78 25.39
C LYS A 571 11.90 19.79 24.24
N ALA A 572 10.85 19.00 24.08
CA ALA A 572 10.68 18.11 22.94
C ALA A 572 10.64 18.88 21.61
N ILE A 573 9.85 19.99 21.55
CA ILE A 573 9.77 20.85 20.38
C ILE A 573 11.14 21.47 20.03
N GLU A 574 11.83 22.02 21.05
CA GLU A 574 13.17 22.61 20.89
C GLU A 574 14.17 21.60 20.33
N GLN A 575 14.21 20.40 20.89
CA GLN A 575 15.15 19.36 20.49
C GLN A 575 14.84 18.77 19.10
N LYS A 576 13.57 18.63 18.74
CA LYS A 576 13.17 18.27 17.37
C LYS A 576 13.67 19.31 16.36
N GLN A 577 13.51 20.61 16.67
CA GLN A 577 14.00 21.70 15.83
C GLN A 577 15.55 21.71 15.76
N TYR A 578 16.25 21.49 16.87
CA TYR A 578 17.70 21.42 16.91
C TYR A 578 18.24 20.27 16.06
N ARG A 579 17.69 19.07 16.19
CA ARG A 579 18.12 17.89 15.42
C ARG A 579 17.93 18.05 13.91
N SER A 580 16.83 18.68 13.49
CA SER A 580 16.53 18.91 12.07
C SER A 580 17.10 20.22 11.52
N GLY A 581 17.58 21.12 12.38
CA GLY A 581 17.93 22.51 12.05
C GLY A 581 19.33 22.75 11.48
N ARG A 582 20.18 21.73 11.31
CA ARG A 582 21.57 21.91 10.91
C ARG A 582 21.77 22.82 9.70
N LEU A 583 20.95 22.69 8.66
CA LEU A 583 21.07 23.50 7.46
C LEU A 583 20.60 24.94 7.71
N LYS A 584 19.53 25.14 8.49
CA LYS A 584 19.11 26.46 8.98
C LYS A 584 20.26 27.17 9.68
N ASP A 585 20.93 26.47 10.60
CA ASP A 585 22.05 27.03 11.38
C ASP A 585 23.23 27.41 10.49
N LYS A 586 23.53 26.62 9.47
CA LYS A 586 24.61 26.93 8.48
C LYS A 586 24.27 28.15 7.62
N ILE A 587 23.04 28.31 7.18
CA ILE A 587 22.59 29.51 6.46
C ILE A 587 22.66 30.72 7.38
N GLN A 588 22.21 30.60 8.62
CA GLN A 588 22.26 31.64 9.62
C GLN A 588 23.73 32.05 9.92
N GLU A 589 24.64 31.06 10.04
CA GLU A 589 26.07 31.32 10.19
C GLU A 589 26.64 32.10 9.00
N SER A 590 26.25 31.74 7.77
CA SER A 590 26.68 32.40 6.55
C SER A 590 26.20 33.86 6.48
N ILE A 591 24.98 34.14 6.94
CA ILE A 591 24.45 35.51 7.05
C ILE A 591 25.22 36.30 8.13
N ASN A 592 25.47 35.70 9.30
CA ASN A 592 26.12 36.37 10.41
C ASN A 592 27.62 36.65 10.16
N ARG A 593 28.27 35.89 9.27
CA ARG A 593 29.66 36.05 8.84
C ARG A 593 29.79 36.84 7.55
N ASP A 594 28.69 37.46 7.09
CA ASP A 594 28.65 38.27 5.86
C ASP A 594 29.10 37.51 4.58
N TYR A 595 28.92 36.18 4.54
CA TYR A 595 29.02 35.44 3.28
C TYR A 595 27.73 35.60 2.45
N ILE A 596 26.59 35.79 3.11
CA ILE A 596 25.30 36.20 2.52
C ILE A 596 25.00 37.59 3.07
N PHE A 597 24.84 38.55 2.18
CA PHE A 597 24.66 39.94 2.55
C PHE A 597 23.20 40.26 2.86
N ILE A 598 22.87 40.46 4.10
CA ILE A 598 21.58 40.93 4.60
C ILE A 598 21.81 42.15 5.49
N ASP A 599 21.19 43.28 5.18
CA ASP A 599 21.22 44.45 6.01
C ASP A 599 20.02 44.45 6.99
N THR A 600 20.29 44.73 8.27
CA THR A 600 19.23 44.80 9.31
C THR A 600 19.08 46.20 9.88
N GLU A 601 19.81 47.17 9.30
CA GLU A 601 19.81 48.59 9.67
C GLU A 601 20.14 49.47 8.46
N GLY A 602 19.92 50.77 8.60
CA GLY A 602 20.18 51.78 7.57
C GLY A 602 19.09 51.86 6.50
N GLU A 603 19.37 52.61 5.44
CA GLU A 603 18.46 52.85 4.32
C GLU A 603 19.19 52.63 2.99
N LYS A 604 18.49 52.00 2.02
CA LYS A 604 19.02 51.74 0.67
C LYS A 604 17.97 52.01 -0.38
N THR A 605 18.39 52.60 -1.52
CA THR A 605 17.50 52.80 -2.68
C THR A 605 17.53 51.56 -3.59
N GLY A 606 16.40 51.02 -3.93
CA GLY A 606 16.29 49.86 -4.81
C GLY A 606 16.79 48.57 -4.16
N GLN A 607 16.63 48.39 -2.85
CA GLN A 607 16.97 47.20 -2.10
C GLN A 607 15.94 46.93 -0.98
N VAL A 608 15.60 45.66 -0.76
CA VAL A 608 14.74 45.19 0.34
C VAL A 608 15.13 43.78 0.78
N ASN A 609 14.83 43.42 2.04
CA ASN A 609 14.91 42.00 2.49
C ASN A 609 13.61 41.27 2.22
N GLY A 610 13.52 40.53 1.13
CA GLY A 610 12.42 39.60 0.84
C GLY A 610 12.55 38.35 1.65
N LEU A 611 11.43 37.79 2.13
CA LEU A 611 11.40 36.58 2.95
C LEU A 611 10.95 35.37 2.15
N SER A 612 11.76 34.31 2.18
CA SER A 612 11.41 33.02 1.58
C SER A 612 11.35 31.91 2.63
N VAL A 613 10.73 30.78 2.27
CA VAL A 613 10.73 29.56 3.07
C VAL A 613 11.45 28.47 2.31
N SER A 614 12.27 27.71 3.01
CA SER A 614 12.94 26.52 2.49
C SER A 614 12.39 25.29 3.18
N MET A 615 12.11 24.22 2.40
CA MET A 615 11.71 22.93 2.92
C MET A 615 12.72 21.89 2.46
N ILE A 616 13.40 21.21 3.40
CA ILE A 616 14.40 20.18 3.12
C ILE A 616 14.15 19.02 4.06
N GLY A 617 13.72 17.90 3.49
CA GLY A 617 13.17 16.79 4.27
C GLY A 617 11.99 17.27 5.12
N ASN A 618 12.01 16.98 6.42
CA ASN A 618 10.96 17.40 7.36
C ASN A 618 11.23 18.76 8.01
N SER A 619 12.32 19.47 7.60
CA SER A 619 12.68 20.77 8.17
C SER A 619 12.16 21.90 7.30
N LYS A 620 11.32 22.76 7.87
CA LYS A 620 10.77 23.97 7.24
C LYS A 620 11.26 25.19 8.01
N PHE A 621 11.91 26.13 7.33
CA PHE A 621 12.45 27.34 7.94
C PHE A 621 12.45 28.51 6.98
N GLY A 622 12.31 29.72 7.53
CA GLY A 622 12.38 30.96 6.79
C GLY A 622 13.82 31.52 6.72
N ARG A 623 14.06 32.26 5.66
CA ARG A 623 15.31 33.05 5.49
C ARG A 623 15.06 34.37 4.78
N PRO A 624 15.79 35.47 5.11
CA PRO A 624 15.81 36.65 4.30
C PRO A 624 16.67 36.46 3.05
N ASN A 625 16.27 37.12 1.96
CA ASN A 625 17.04 37.26 0.74
C ASN A 625 17.11 38.73 0.36
N ARG A 626 18.29 39.21 -0.07
CA ARG A 626 18.43 40.55 -0.60
C ARG A 626 17.82 40.60 -2.01
N ILE A 627 16.82 41.45 -2.21
CA ILE A 627 16.21 41.73 -3.50
C ILE A 627 16.64 43.13 -3.90
N THR A 628 17.20 43.29 -5.12
CA THR A 628 17.57 44.58 -5.66
C THR A 628 16.95 44.86 -7.00
N ALA A 629 16.70 46.13 -7.27
CA ALA A 629 16.26 46.63 -8.58
C ALA A 629 17.15 47.78 -9.07
N ARG A 630 17.39 47.77 -10.37
CA ARG A 630 18.07 48.87 -11.08
C ARG A 630 17.20 49.37 -12.22
N VAL A 631 17.22 50.66 -12.44
CA VAL A 631 16.37 51.32 -13.45
C VAL A 631 17.26 52.22 -14.32
N GLN A 632 17.04 52.03 -15.62
CA GLN A 632 17.69 52.88 -16.66
C GLN A 632 16.71 53.26 -17.76
N LEU A 633 17.14 54.11 -18.70
CA LEU A 633 16.37 54.44 -19.88
C LEU A 633 16.12 53.20 -20.74
N GLY A 634 14.86 52.97 -21.17
CA GLY A 634 14.51 51.75 -21.92
C GLY A 634 13.17 51.83 -22.64
N LYS A 635 12.67 50.66 -23.05
CA LYS A 635 11.44 50.49 -23.84
C LYS A 635 10.21 50.04 -23.04
N GLY A 636 10.23 50.12 -21.73
CA GLY A 636 9.14 49.66 -20.85
C GLY A 636 9.28 48.19 -20.51
N GLU A 637 10.51 47.71 -20.34
CA GLU A 637 10.81 46.32 -20.00
C GLU A 637 11.18 46.19 -18.54
N ILE A 638 10.66 45.16 -17.89
CA ILE A 638 11.09 44.71 -16.58
C ILE A 638 11.70 43.34 -16.81
N VAL A 639 13.00 43.25 -16.60
CA VAL A 639 13.77 42.03 -16.73
C VAL A 639 13.90 41.37 -15.37
N ASP A 640 13.34 40.22 -15.25
CA ASP A 640 13.50 39.31 -14.11
C ASP A 640 14.74 38.45 -14.40
N ILE A 641 15.82 38.66 -13.64
CA ILE A 641 17.08 37.97 -13.89
C ILE A 641 16.95 36.47 -13.65
N GLU A 642 16.21 36.05 -12.62
CA GLU A 642 15.95 34.62 -12.34
C GLU A 642 15.26 33.92 -13.51
N ARG A 643 14.33 34.60 -14.17
CA ARG A 643 13.68 34.06 -15.37
C ARG A 643 14.62 33.93 -16.55
N GLU A 644 15.43 34.97 -16.80
CA GLU A 644 16.37 34.99 -17.94
C GLU A 644 17.44 33.89 -17.81
N VAL A 645 17.79 33.46 -16.59
CA VAL A 645 18.75 32.39 -16.33
C VAL A 645 18.10 31.06 -15.97
N GLU A 646 16.78 30.91 -16.24
CA GLU A 646 15.99 29.69 -16.00
C GLU A 646 15.98 29.21 -14.53
N MET A 647 16.14 30.10 -13.58
CA MET A 647 16.06 29.86 -12.15
C MET A 647 14.70 30.30 -11.57
N GLY A 648 13.89 31.04 -12.32
CA GLY A 648 12.54 31.49 -11.95
C GLY A 648 11.47 30.51 -12.43
N GLY A 649 10.69 29.97 -11.50
CA GLY A 649 9.55 29.09 -11.84
C GLY A 649 8.37 29.85 -12.47
N PRO A 650 7.36 29.13 -13.00
CA PRO A 650 6.20 29.73 -13.69
C PRO A 650 5.39 30.68 -12.80
N ILE A 651 5.25 30.35 -11.50
CA ILE A 651 4.47 31.15 -10.54
C ILE A 651 5.21 32.46 -10.23
N HIS A 652 6.54 32.42 -10.06
CA HIS A 652 7.39 33.58 -9.89
C HIS A 652 7.30 34.52 -11.11
N SER A 653 7.50 33.98 -12.32
CA SER A 653 7.39 34.74 -13.57
C SER A 653 6.03 35.40 -13.76
N LYS A 654 4.94 34.73 -13.38
CA LYS A 654 3.58 35.31 -13.33
C LYS A 654 3.53 36.50 -12.38
N GLY A 655 4.14 36.42 -11.20
CA GLY A 655 4.25 37.51 -10.23
C GLY A 655 4.85 38.77 -10.88
N VAL A 656 6.02 38.66 -11.53
CA VAL A 656 6.69 39.79 -12.17
C VAL A 656 5.85 40.42 -13.31
N LEU A 657 5.13 39.61 -14.09
CA LEU A 657 4.19 40.13 -15.11
C LEU A 657 3.03 40.93 -14.49
N ILE A 658 2.53 40.52 -13.33
CA ILE A 658 1.52 41.26 -12.56
C ILE A 658 2.05 42.67 -12.16
N LEU A 659 3.31 42.74 -11.70
CA LEU A 659 3.97 44.01 -11.33
C LEU A 659 4.01 44.98 -12.51
N LYS A 660 4.31 44.49 -13.71
CA LYS A 660 4.30 45.26 -14.95
C LYS A 660 2.90 45.81 -15.23
N GLY A 661 1.87 45.01 -15.04
CA GLY A 661 0.46 45.45 -15.19
C GLY A 661 0.11 46.56 -14.21
N PHE A 662 0.46 46.38 -12.93
CA PHE A 662 0.24 47.39 -11.87
C PHE A 662 0.92 48.76 -12.20
N LEU A 663 2.20 48.71 -12.57
CA LEU A 663 2.95 49.92 -12.91
C LEU A 663 2.35 50.62 -14.14
N GLY A 664 1.97 49.85 -15.15
CA GLY A 664 1.33 50.35 -16.35
C GLY A 664 0.01 51.07 -16.07
N GLU A 665 -0.86 50.46 -15.27
CA GLU A 665 -2.16 51.04 -14.89
C GLU A 665 -2.00 52.29 -14.04
N ARG A 666 -1.07 52.27 -13.07
CA ARG A 666 -0.95 53.38 -12.11
C ARG A 666 -0.21 54.60 -12.71
N TYR A 667 0.88 54.38 -13.48
CA TYR A 667 1.81 55.44 -13.88
C TYR A 667 1.94 55.67 -15.37
N ALA A 668 1.40 54.84 -16.26
CA ALA A 668 1.55 54.96 -17.70
C ALA A 668 0.30 55.48 -18.43
N LYS A 669 -0.60 56.15 -17.73
CA LYS A 669 -1.88 56.65 -18.30
C LYS A 669 -1.73 57.73 -19.37
N LYS A 670 -0.70 58.60 -19.26
CA LYS A 670 -0.48 59.72 -20.20
C LYS A 670 0.67 59.48 -21.21
N GLN A 671 1.59 58.57 -20.88
CA GLN A 671 2.74 58.22 -21.73
C GLN A 671 3.29 56.84 -21.38
N PRO A 672 3.87 56.11 -22.35
CA PRO A 672 4.37 54.77 -22.11
C PRO A 672 5.52 54.78 -21.11
N LEU A 673 5.67 53.68 -20.36
CA LEU A 673 6.84 53.42 -19.53
C LEU A 673 8.09 53.44 -20.41
N SER A 674 9.02 54.40 -20.12
CA SER A 674 10.25 54.60 -20.90
C SER A 674 11.49 54.20 -20.08
N LEU A 675 11.38 53.08 -19.33
CA LEU A 675 12.44 52.51 -18.50
C LEU A 675 12.83 51.10 -18.97
N SER A 676 13.98 50.66 -18.60
CA SER A 676 14.37 49.27 -18.49
C SER A 676 14.76 49.02 -17.05
N ALA A 677 14.07 48.13 -16.38
CA ALA A 677 14.34 47.75 -15.00
C ALA A 677 14.81 46.30 -14.92
N SER A 678 15.77 46.00 -14.06
CA SER A 678 16.14 44.63 -13.68
C SER A 678 15.84 44.40 -12.21
N ILE A 679 15.32 43.19 -11.90
CA ILE A 679 15.13 42.73 -10.54
C ILE A 679 15.97 41.47 -10.37
N VAL A 680 16.53 41.27 -9.18
CA VAL A 680 17.32 40.08 -8.86
C VAL A 680 17.26 39.75 -7.37
N PHE A 681 17.21 38.46 -7.05
CA PHE A 681 17.51 37.92 -5.72
C PHE A 681 19.04 37.71 -5.61
N GLU A 682 19.72 38.67 -5.09
CA GLU A 682 21.19 38.57 -4.96
C GLU A 682 21.59 37.36 -4.12
N GLN A 683 22.63 36.65 -4.51
CA GLN A 683 23.14 35.47 -3.82
C GLN A 683 22.11 34.34 -3.62
N SER A 684 21.08 34.23 -4.51
CA SER A 684 20.26 33.07 -4.64
C SER A 684 20.76 32.18 -5.76
N TYR A 685 21.15 30.93 -5.45
CA TYR A 685 21.76 29.97 -6.39
C TYR A 685 20.88 28.71 -6.53
N SER A 686 19.65 28.79 -6.12
CA SER A 686 18.63 27.72 -6.24
C SER A 686 17.38 28.25 -6.91
N ASN A 687 16.60 27.36 -7.52
CA ASN A 687 15.35 27.74 -8.15
C ASN A 687 14.42 28.46 -7.17
N ILE A 688 13.81 29.54 -7.65
CA ILE A 688 12.82 30.33 -6.94
C ILE A 688 11.48 30.09 -7.64
N ASP A 689 10.47 29.58 -6.93
CA ASP A 689 9.12 29.53 -7.43
C ASP A 689 8.13 30.03 -6.35
N GLY A 690 7.02 30.63 -6.83
CA GLY A 690 6.06 31.29 -5.98
C GLY A 690 6.05 32.81 -6.15
N ASP A 691 4.88 33.41 -5.93
CA ASP A 691 4.62 34.85 -6.06
C ASP A 691 4.73 35.62 -4.72
N SER A 692 5.10 34.92 -3.65
CA SER A 692 5.11 35.44 -2.28
C SER A 692 6.13 36.55 -2.01
N ALA A 693 7.03 36.83 -2.95
CA ALA A 693 8.01 37.92 -2.90
C ALA A 693 7.59 39.15 -3.74
N SER A 694 6.47 39.06 -4.50
CA SER A 694 6.11 40.12 -5.45
C SER A 694 5.83 41.47 -4.79
N SER A 695 5.39 41.52 -3.53
CA SER A 695 5.34 42.79 -2.78
C SER A 695 6.75 43.38 -2.55
N ALA A 696 7.70 42.58 -2.15
CA ALA A 696 9.08 43.00 -1.94
C ALA A 696 9.74 43.49 -3.25
N GLU A 697 9.51 42.77 -4.35
CA GLU A 697 9.96 43.17 -5.70
C GLU A 697 9.35 44.48 -6.13
N LEU A 698 8.02 44.69 -5.91
CA LEU A 698 7.35 45.93 -6.25
C LEU A 698 7.85 47.12 -5.42
N TYR A 699 8.04 46.93 -4.12
CA TYR A 699 8.61 47.97 -3.26
C TYR A 699 10.03 48.35 -3.71
N THR A 700 10.85 47.37 -4.10
CA THR A 700 12.19 47.59 -4.62
C THR A 700 12.18 48.36 -5.93
N LEU A 701 11.26 48.05 -6.84
CA LEU A 701 11.05 48.77 -8.10
C LEU A 701 10.59 50.21 -7.87
N LEU A 702 9.60 50.45 -7.06
CA LEU A 702 9.08 51.79 -6.73
C LEU A 702 10.17 52.64 -6.09
N SER A 703 10.94 52.08 -5.18
CA SER A 703 12.11 52.71 -4.59
C SER A 703 13.16 53.09 -5.63
N ALA A 704 13.54 52.16 -6.53
CA ALA A 704 14.51 52.40 -7.59
C ALA A 704 14.06 53.47 -8.58
N ILE A 705 12.78 53.43 -9.01
CA ILE A 705 12.18 54.38 -9.93
C ILE A 705 12.14 55.79 -9.28
N GLY A 706 11.52 55.91 -8.09
CA GLY A 706 11.29 57.16 -7.38
C GLY A 706 12.53 57.71 -6.65
N LYS A 707 13.63 56.92 -6.63
CA LYS A 707 14.86 57.18 -5.84
C LYS A 707 14.55 57.43 -4.36
N VAL A 708 13.65 56.61 -3.81
CA VAL A 708 13.21 56.71 -2.42
C VAL A 708 13.90 55.59 -1.63
N PRO A 709 14.71 55.92 -0.61
CA PRO A 709 15.37 54.89 0.18
C PRO A 709 14.38 54.08 1.02
N ILE A 710 14.64 52.78 1.13
CA ILE A 710 13.89 51.83 1.96
C ILE A 710 14.70 51.50 3.19
N ARG A 711 14.05 51.47 4.35
CA ARG A 711 14.63 51.05 5.64
C ARG A 711 14.96 49.57 5.59
N GLN A 712 16.20 49.21 5.86
CA GLN A 712 16.69 47.84 5.79
C GLN A 712 16.45 47.01 7.07
N ASN A 713 15.89 47.59 8.11
CA ASN A 713 15.45 46.94 9.35
C ASN A 713 14.16 46.16 9.21
N PHE A 714 13.58 46.08 8.03
CA PHE A 714 12.37 45.35 7.76
C PHE A 714 12.61 44.14 6.85
N GLY A 715 11.96 43.00 7.19
CA GLY A 715 11.73 41.88 6.29
C GLY A 715 10.35 42.01 5.65
N VAL A 716 10.19 41.60 4.41
CA VAL A 716 8.95 41.77 3.65
C VAL A 716 8.51 40.45 3.02
N THR A 717 7.22 40.13 3.11
CA THR A 717 6.61 39.03 2.35
C THR A 717 5.17 39.37 2.01
N GLY A 718 4.73 38.96 0.84
CA GLY A 718 3.37 39.15 0.35
C GLY A 718 3.30 38.93 -1.16
N SER A 719 2.20 38.38 -1.64
CA SER A 719 1.84 38.40 -3.07
C SER A 719 1.07 39.66 -3.37
N VAL A 720 1.13 40.15 -4.60
CA VAL A 720 0.43 41.38 -5.02
C VAL A 720 -0.39 41.11 -6.27
N ASN A 721 -1.62 41.61 -6.31
CA ASN A 721 -2.44 41.59 -7.53
C ASN A 721 -2.28 42.87 -8.36
N GLN A 722 -2.86 42.92 -9.57
CA GLN A 722 -2.77 44.07 -10.49
C GLN A 722 -3.39 45.37 -9.94
N HIS A 723 -4.22 45.28 -8.89
CA HIS A 723 -4.83 46.43 -8.19
C HIS A 723 -4.01 46.95 -7.02
N GLY A 724 -2.84 46.31 -6.73
CA GLY A 724 -2.00 46.70 -5.60
C GLY A 724 -2.50 46.23 -4.24
N LYS A 725 -3.40 45.23 -4.20
CA LYS A 725 -3.77 44.54 -2.96
C LYS A 725 -2.75 43.45 -2.63
N VAL A 726 -2.36 43.42 -1.37
CA VAL A 726 -1.44 42.42 -0.84
C VAL A 726 -2.23 41.16 -0.47
N GLN A 727 -1.82 40.02 -1.02
CA GLN A 727 -2.50 38.75 -0.91
C GLN A 727 -1.74 37.79 0.04
N PRO A 728 -2.45 36.82 0.67
CA PRO A 728 -1.86 35.90 1.62
C PRO A 728 -0.80 34.97 0.96
N ILE A 729 0.13 34.51 1.81
CA ILE A 729 1.25 33.65 1.41
C ILE A 729 1.40 32.46 2.37
N GLY A 730 2.09 31.41 1.93
CA GLY A 730 2.43 30.28 2.77
C GLY A 730 3.69 30.50 3.63
N GLY A 731 3.72 29.82 4.80
CA GLY A 731 4.90 29.81 5.68
C GLY A 731 5.21 31.15 6.36
N VAL A 732 4.18 31.94 6.69
CA VAL A 732 4.32 33.27 7.30
C VAL A 732 5.08 33.19 8.63
N ASN A 733 4.79 32.18 9.46
CA ASN A 733 5.44 31.99 10.75
C ASN A 733 6.94 31.73 10.58
N GLU A 734 7.34 30.84 9.69
CA GLU A 734 8.74 30.52 9.41
C GLU A 734 9.50 31.74 8.85
N LYS A 735 8.85 32.52 7.98
CA LYS A 735 9.41 33.73 7.39
C LYS A 735 9.69 34.80 8.44
N ILE A 736 8.73 35.07 9.35
CA ILE A 736 8.92 36.00 10.48
C ILE A 736 10.07 35.54 11.37
N GLU A 737 10.01 34.26 11.81
CA GLU A 737 11.00 33.68 12.71
C GLU A 737 12.41 33.64 12.09
N GLY A 738 12.51 33.40 10.78
CA GLY A 738 13.79 33.40 10.09
C GLY A 738 14.46 34.77 10.06
N PHE A 739 13.72 35.85 9.83
CA PHE A 739 14.23 37.22 9.90
C PHE A 739 14.52 37.66 11.33
N PHE A 740 13.64 37.32 12.26
CA PHE A 740 13.84 37.56 13.70
C PHE A 740 15.14 36.93 14.19
N ASP A 741 15.45 35.69 13.82
CA ASP A 741 16.66 34.97 14.23
C ASP A 741 17.93 35.73 13.76
N VAL A 742 17.95 36.32 12.53
CA VAL A 742 19.03 37.16 12.03
C VAL A 742 19.17 38.45 12.88
N CYS A 743 18.02 39.13 13.12
CA CYS A 743 18.03 40.38 13.91
C CYS A 743 18.47 40.13 15.36
N LYS A 744 17.95 39.07 15.99
CA LYS A 744 18.27 38.66 17.36
C LYS A 744 19.79 38.42 17.54
N LYS A 745 20.42 37.77 16.55
CA LYS A 745 21.84 37.44 16.58
C LYS A 745 22.72 38.69 16.42
N ARG A 746 22.22 39.73 15.74
CA ARG A 746 22.89 41.05 15.55
C ARG A 746 22.46 42.09 16.58
N GLU A 747 21.74 41.69 17.61
CA GLU A 747 21.11 42.53 18.64
C GLU A 747 19.85 43.27 18.15
N LEU A 748 18.77 43.11 18.91
CA LEU A 748 17.51 43.80 18.63
C LEU A 748 17.58 45.27 19.08
N THR A 749 17.46 46.17 18.12
CA THR A 749 17.58 47.64 18.39
C THR A 749 16.24 48.31 18.71
N GLY A 750 15.12 47.56 18.70
CA GLY A 750 13.77 48.11 18.83
C GLY A 750 13.29 48.85 17.58
N LYS A 751 13.86 48.59 16.42
CA LYS A 751 13.47 49.19 15.12
C LYS A 751 13.17 48.11 14.07
N GLN A 752 13.61 46.89 14.29
CA GLN A 752 13.42 45.78 13.35
C GLN A 752 11.98 45.28 13.36
N GLY A 753 11.54 44.79 12.21
CA GLY A 753 10.21 44.20 12.07
C GLY A 753 9.99 43.47 10.76
N VAL A 754 8.81 42.95 10.59
CA VAL A 754 8.36 42.25 9.38
C VAL A 754 7.03 42.79 8.91
N LEU A 755 6.89 42.96 7.57
CA LEU A 755 5.62 43.24 6.90
C LEU A 755 5.04 41.96 6.37
N ILE A 756 3.79 41.70 6.71
CA ILE A 756 3.02 40.53 6.26
C ILE A 756 1.68 40.95 5.67
N PRO A 757 1.06 40.12 4.79
CA PRO A 757 -0.32 40.36 4.36
C PRO A 757 -1.29 40.29 5.53
N LYS A 758 -2.29 41.18 5.58
CA LYS A 758 -3.33 41.19 6.62
C LYS A 758 -4.10 39.87 6.69
N ALA A 759 -4.35 39.25 5.54
CA ALA A 759 -5.04 37.97 5.48
C ALA A 759 -4.27 36.83 6.18
N ASN A 760 -2.98 37.01 6.44
CA ASN A 760 -2.17 36.02 7.19
C ASN A 760 -2.17 36.22 8.71
N GLU A 761 -2.89 37.20 9.27
CA GLU A 761 -2.99 37.36 10.72
C GLU A 761 -3.53 36.10 11.40
N LYS A 762 -4.53 35.46 10.81
CA LYS A 762 -5.11 34.19 11.29
C LYS A 762 -4.19 32.98 11.22
N ASN A 763 -3.08 33.07 10.48
CA ASN A 763 -2.11 31.97 10.38
C ASN A 763 -1.00 32.05 11.46
N LEU A 764 -1.02 33.09 12.31
CA LEU A 764 0.06 33.35 13.26
C LEU A 764 0.01 32.42 14.47
N MET A 765 1.06 31.63 14.62
CA MET A 765 1.33 30.80 15.79
C MET A 765 2.85 30.85 16.06
N LEU A 766 3.34 32.02 16.49
CA LEU A 766 4.76 32.31 16.58
C LEU A 766 5.42 31.68 17.81
N ARG A 767 6.74 31.55 17.75
CA ARG A 767 7.57 31.12 18.88
C ARG A 767 7.50 32.12 20.01
N LYS A 768 7.61 31.61 21.24
CA LYS A 768 7.55 32.41 22.48
C LYS A 768 8.58 33.56 22.47
N ASP A 769 9.82 33.33 22.04
CA ASP A 769 10.86 34.32 22.02
C ASP A 769 10.60 35.52 21.08
N VAL A 770 9.85 35.27 19.98
CA VAL A 770 9.38 36.35 19.07
C VAL A 770 8.26 37.14 19.76
N ILE A 771 7.32 36.45 20.41
CA ILE A 771 6.21 37.08 21.14
C ILE A 771 6.74 37.97 22.27
N ASP A 772 7.67 37.44 23.07
CA ASP A 772 8.30 38.16 24.18
C ASP A 772 9.05 39.43 23.67
N ALA A 773 9.70 39.35 22.51
CA ALA A 773 10.37 40.47 21.91
C ALA A 773 9.40 41.54 21.38
N VAL A 774 8.23 41.15 20.85
CA VAL A 774 7.17 42.09 20.45
C VAL A 774 6.53 42.75 21.66
N GLU A 775 6.26 41.98 22.73
CA GLU A 775 5.74 42.53 23.98
C GLU A 775 6.69 43.54 24.64
N ALA A 776 8.01 43.30 24.51
CA ALA A 776 9.05 44.19 25.02
C ALA A 776 9.36 45.36 24.06
N ASP A 777 8.58 45.59 22.99
CA ASP A 777 8.84 46.63 21.95
C ASP A 777 10.23 46.53 21.30
N LYS A 778 10.83 45.38 21.21
CA LYS A 778 12.13 45.13 20.60
C LYS A 778 12.06 44.63 19.15
N PHE A 779 10.90 44.13 18.74
CA PHE A 779 10.60 43.65 17.39
C PHE A 779 9.18 43.99 17.00
N TYR A 780 8.88 44.17 15.73
CA TYR A 780 7.54 44.55 15.28
C TYR A 780 7.02 43.69 14.15
N ILE A 781 5.72 43.46 14.12
CA ILE A 781 5.03 42.82 13.01
C ILE A 781 3.90 43.75 12.54
N TYR A 782 3.96 44.07 11.27
CA TYR A 782 2.96 44.92 10.61
C TYR A 782 2.17 44.14 9.61
N SER A 783 0.86 44.27 9.67
CA SER A 783 -0.04 43.70 8.65
C SER A 783 -0.46 44.76 7.66
N VAL A 784 -0.39 44.45 6.36
CA VAL A 784 -0.70 45.39 5.28
C VAL A 784 -1.75 44.82 4.33
N GLU A 785 -2.69 45.65 3.89
CA GLU A 785 -3.70 45.33 2.88
C GLU A 785 -3.28 45.76 1.46
N THR A 786 -2.51 46.85 1.38
CA THR A 786 -2.15 47.48 0.12
C THR A 786 -0.66 47.73 0.00
N VAL A 787 -0.20 47.87 -1.24
CA VAL A 787 1.18 48.28 -1.56
C VAL A 787 1.50 49.64 -0.98
N ASP A 788 0.52 50.52 -0.93
CA ASP A 788 0.66 51.90 -0.45
C ASP A 788 1.01 51.91 1.04
N GLU A 789 0.28 51.16 1.86
CA GLU A 789 0.58 51.00 3.30
C GLU A 789 1.98 50.44 3.53
N GLY A 790 2.40 49.42 2.76
CA GLY A 790 3.72 48.85 2.87
C GLY A 790 4.84 49.80 2.55
N MET A 791 4.74 50.59 1.48
CA MET A 791 5.69 51.64 1.11
C MET A 791 5.78 52.74 2.14
N GLU A 792 4.66 53.19 2.73
CA GLU A 792 4.66 54.19 3.80
C GLU A 792 5.44 53.73 5.04
N ILE A 793 5.25 52.45 5.45
CA ILE A 793 6.00 51.86 6.57
C ILE A 793 7.49 51.79 6.24
N LEU A 794 7.85 51.28 5.06
CA LEU A 794 9.24 51.05 4.66
C LEU A 794 10.04 52.31 4.46
N THR A 795 9.40 53.40 4.01
CA THR A 795 10.13 54.66 3.68
C THR A 795 9.86 55.74 4.70
N GLY A 796 8.75 55.73 5.39
CA GLY A 796 8.29 56.80 6.28
C GLY A 796 7.75 58.00 5.51
N LEU A 797 7.50 57.91 4.20
CA LEU A 797 6.88 58.94 3.37
C LEU A 797 5.47 58.51 2.98
N GLU A 798 4.56 59.49 2.78
CA GLU A 798 3.23 59.21 2.27
C GLU A 798 3.26 58.79 0.82
N MET A 799 2.38 57.82 0.45
CA MET A 799 2.24 57.35 -0.92
C MET A 799 1.63 58.47 -1.81
N GLY A 800 0.66 59.18 -1.29
CA GLY A 800 -0.05 60.23 -1.97
C GLY A 800 -1.18 59.70 -2.88
N HIS A 801 -2.32 60.37 -2.88
CA HIS A 801 -3.45 60.05 -3.77
C HIS A 801 -3.59 61.17 -4.84
N PRO A 802 -3.94 60.81 -6.09
CA PRO A 802 -4.08 61.79 -7.15
C PRO A 802 -5.28 62.75 -6.87
N ASP A 803 -5.11 64.04 -7.21
CA ASP A 803 -6.17 65.03 -7.21
C ASP A 803 -7.13 64.83 -8.41
N LYS A 804 -8.09 65.78 -8.59
CA LYS A 804 -9.06 65.74 -9.69
C LYS A 804 -8.44 65.77 -11.07
N ASP A 805 -7.24 66.37 -11.18
CA ASP A 805 -6.46 66.49 -12.44
C ASP A 805 -5.51 65.30 -12.63
N GLY A 806 -5.51 64.35 -11.69
CA GLY A 806 -4.66 63.13 -11.70
C GLY A 806 -3.22 63.42 -11.28
N LEU A 807 -2.96 64.54 -10.57
CA LEU A 807 -1.65 64.90 -10.06
C LEU A 807 -1.46 64.42 -8.61
N TYR A 808 -0.30 63.86 -8.32
CA TYR A 808 0.06 63.45 -6.98
C TYR A 808 0.65 64.63 -6.17
N PRO A 809 0.37 64.73 -4.87
CA PRO A 809 0.91 65.85 -4.03
C PRO A 809 2.44 65.83 -4.00
N GLU A 810 3.06 67.01 -3.90
CA GLU A 810 4.51 67.15 -3.80
C GLU A 810 5.06 66.45 -2.57
N GLY A 811 6.26 65.84 -2.68
CA GLY A 811 6.95 65.13 -1.61
C GLY A 811 6.52 63.67 -1.43
N THR A 812 5.39 63.27 -2.00
CA THR A 812 4.88 61.91 -1.93
C THR A 812 5.63 60.92 -2.82
N ILE A 813 5.54 59.63 -2.51
CA ILE A 813 6.21 58.58 -3.27
C ILE A 813 5.67 58.50 -4.70
N ASN A 814 4.37 58.48 -4.87
CA ASN A 814 3.72 58.45 -6.21
C ASN A 814 4.13 59.63 -7.05
N ARG A 815 4.32 60.86 -6.47
CA ARG A 815 4.80 62.00 -7.18
C ARG A 815 6.23 61.82 -7.66
N LYS A 816 7.13 61.39 -6.78
CA LYS A 816 8.55 61.11 -7.11
C LYS A 816 8.71 60.07 -8.21
N VAL A 817 7.89 58.97 -8.16
CA VAL A 817 7.89 57.93 -9.18
C VAL A 817 7.42 58.52 -10.51
N THR A 818 6.31 59.26 -10.52
CA THR A 818 5.73 59.89 -11.73
C THR A 818 6.76 60.87 -12.37
N ASP A 819 7.34 61.73 -11.58
CA ASP A 819 8.33 62.70 -12.06
C ASP A 819 9.55 62.05 -12.70
N GLN A 820 10.06 60.96 -12.09
CA GLN A 820 11.18 60.22 -12.67
C GLN A 820 10.80 59.48 -13.96
N LEU A 821 9.61 58.93 -14.03
CA LEU A 821 9.12 58.29 -15.27
C LEU A 821 8.90 59.31 -16.39
N ASN A 822 8.41 60.49 -16.08
CA ASN A 822 8.27 61.57 -17.03
C ASN A 822 9.64 62.06 -17.55
N GLN A 823 10.65 62.24 -16.66
CA GLN A 823 12.02 62.57 -17.06
C GLN A 823 12.64 61.50 -17.98
N LEU A 824 12.41 60.23 -17.72
CA LEU A 824 12.88 59.13 -18.57
C LEU A 824 12.20 59.18 -19.95
N ALA A 825 10.88 59.48 -20.01
CA ALA A 825 10.15 59.60 -21.25
C ALA A 825 10.62 60.78 -22.08
N ASP A 826 10.88 61.95 -21.47
CA ASP A 826 11.42 63.13 -22.18
C ASP A 826 12.83 62.87 -22.71
N LYS A 827 13.72 62.25 -21.92
CA LYS A 827 15.05 61.83 -22.38
C LYS A 827 14.97 60.87 -23.57
N ARG A 828 14.05 59.92 -23.56
CA ARG A 828 13.86 59.00 -24.66
C ARG A 828 13.38 59.71 -25.95
N ARG A 829 12.43 60.66 -25.82
CA ARG A 829 11.98 61.48 -26.97
C ARG A 829 13.14 62.28 -27.55
N ALA A 830 13.89 62.99 -26.73
CA ALA A 830 15.06 63.78 -27.18
C ALA A 830 16.09 62.89 -27.91
N PHE A 831 16.36 61.69 -27.40
CA PHE A 831 17.26 60.75 -28.03
C PHE A 831 16.76 60.22 -29.38
N SER A 832 15.45 59.97 -29.53
CA SER A 832 14.87 59.50 -30.78
C SER A 832 14.83 60.59 -31.87
N PHE A 833 14.64 61.84 -31.50
CA PHE A 833 14.76 63.00 -32.45
C PHE A 833 16.18 63.12 -32.98
N THR A 834 17.23 63.01 -32.13
CA THR A 834 18.62 63.10 -32.53
C THR A 834 19.06 61.96 -33.45
N GLN A 835 18.44 60.78 -33.36
CA GLN A 835 18.71 59.69 -34.30
C GLN A 835 18.03 59.88 -35.69
N ASN A 836 16.83 60.44 -35.71
CA ASN A 836 16.15 60.75 -36.99
C ASN A 836 16.80 61.90 -37.77
N GLU A 837 17.51 62.80 -37.12
CA GLU A 837 18.31 63.85 -37.76
C GLU A 837 19.68 63.34 -38.28
N ARG A 838 20.15 62.15 -37.86
CA ARG A 838 21.41 61.56 -38.30
C ARG A 838 21.25 60.46 -39.36
N ASN A 839 20.00 60.02 -39.64
CA ASN A 839 19.66 59.14 -40.74
C ASN A 839 19.00 59.98 -41.88
#